data_4125b6457d134621a2300523bd8790de
#
_entry.id   4125b6457d134621a2300523bd8790de
#
_cell.length_a   1.000
_cell.length_b   1.000
_cell.length_c   1.000
_cell.angle_alpha   90.00
_cell.angle_beta   90.00
_cell.angle_gamma   90.00
#
_symmetry.space_group_name_H-M   'P 1'
#
loop_
_entity.id
_entity.type
_entity.pdbx_description
1 polymer ?
#
loop_
_entity_poly.entity_id
_entity_poly.type
_entity_poly.pdbx_seq_one_letter_code
_entity_poly.pdbx_strand_id
1 'polypeptide(L)'
;MSSTSDVTTQVTKLLSQAGMRPRGIQSEAISAGLLEGQSIMVCSPTGSGKTLVGEMALLRAVTCDKKGLYLVPLRALAVQVFKTMKDRYEHMGVRIGLSTGDYQGSGEELDEFDIVVTTYERTDSLLRKKTSWLPFIGAVVIDEIQTLSEIGRGARLESLIIRLKKSLSELQIVALSATIGAPDELAEWLGCRLIESYERPIPLVYRIISTSDRNNSIRKLVMTTVQGNGQAIVFHRTRREAEAYAKRLAEDVGRQFTTEEKMKLDQELDSVENYNVTLSSELRAVLRNGIAYHHAGLGYNGRRIVERLFNSGQVRVICATTTLAAGMDLPARTVILSNMKSPSDYKQFLSTNTVHQMLGRAGRPSHDKIGFGVIIAGSTGEADEAKSRYFESSIDEKTNKEQLIPKYERINSTLGQASSLTEQLLVVLDMLDAATIEEIENGILGDSYLIHCAIRDSRAPMRVLQLGDISAITVLERHALPETVQSGRKNLLGRTMIREKNETVLGGIVTSVDGGQYTCRFSARLSTAGLVEGPMCSCGLPITEDGILCHHLITLGMTAASELGTLADYVIPLSLSETSPAGFLIRLGLIEGATDGKIKPTKLGRATNRLYLSIPTVREILALLPMTENSSSLLWLLRHIISIETGTTLDESFDNLLSNIITSDVPIRDLALLFGFSIGDVYGLIDTSRWLLHSISVLAELGSMTKVLELSQGLAVSLERRFTNNVEEED
;
A
#
# COMPACT_ATOMS: atom_id res chain seq x y z
N MET A 1 28.64 25.53 -13.71
CA MET A 1 28.68 24.14 -13.22
C MET A 1 29.72 24.08 -12.11
N SER A 2 29.29 23.92 -10.86
CA SER A 2 30.22 23.70 -9.74
C SER A 2 30.93 22.36 -9.96
N SER A 3 32.23 22.30 -9.63
CA SER A 3 32.98 21.04 -9.79
C SER A 3 32.43 20.01 -8.81
N THR A 4 32.48 18.71 -9.15
CA THR A 4 32.01 17.60 -8.32
C THR A 4 32.63 17.65 -6.92
N SER A 5 33.87 18.12 -6.79
CA SER A 5 34.57 18.37 -5.51
C SER A 5 33.89 19.44 -4.68
N ASP A 6 33.33 20.46 -5.30
CA ASP A 6 32.67 21.58 -4.63
C ASP A 6 31.29 21.14 -4.06
N VAL A 7 30.52 20.37 -4.82
CA VAL A 7 29.23 19.78 -4.39
C VAL A 7 29.42 18.86 -3.17
N THR A 8 30.40 17.95 -3.24
CA THR A 8 30.72 17.04 -2.12
C THR A 8 31.09 17.82 -0.85
N THR A 9 31.87 18.88 -1.00
CA THR A 9 32.27 19.74 0.11
C THR A 9 31.08 20.46 0.72
N GLN A 10 30.19 21.02 -0.10
CA GLN A 10 28.97 21.70 0.36
C GLN A 10 28.02 20.76 1.10
N VAL A 11 27.73 19.57 0.56
CA VAL A 11 26.89 18.57 1.22
C VAL A 11 27.49 18.12 2.55
N THR A 12 28.80 17.85 2.57
CA THR A 12 29.51 17.46 3.81
C THR A 12 29.43 18.57 4.87
N LYS A 13 29.50 19.83 4.45
CA LYS A 13 29.33 20.98 5.34
C LYS A 13 27.92 21.03 5.95
N LEU A 14 26.87 20.88 5.13
CA LEU A 14 25.48 20.85 5.59
C LEU A 14 25.26 19.73 6.60
N LEU A 15 25.75 18.51 6.31
CA LEU A 15 25.67 17.37 7.23
C LEU A 15 26.39 17.65 8.55
N SER A 16 27.58 18.24 8.50
CA SER A 16 28.36 18.59 9.71
C SER A 16 27.64 19.62 10.56
N GLN A 17 27.02 20.63 9.93
CA GLN A 17 26.23 21.66 10.61
C GLN A 17 24.96 21.03 11.25
N ALA A 18 24.35 20.04 10.61
CA ALA A 18 23.24 19.24 11.15
C ALA A 18 23.69 18.25 12.24
N GLY A 19 24.96 18.23 12.61
CA GLY A 19 25.51 17.29 13.60
C GLY A 19 25.58 15.84 13.10
N MET A 20 25.47 15.63 11.79
CA MET A 20 25.44 14.30 11.18
C MET A 20 26.83 13.91 10.69
N ARG A 21 27.20 12.63 10.96
CA ARG A 21 28.44 12.03 10.48
C ARG A 21 28.11 10.71 9.81
N PRO A 22 28.33 10.57 8.49
CA PRO A 22 28.10 9.32 7.78
C PRO A 22 28.90 8.15 8.38
N ARG A 23 28.27 6.99 8.51
CA ARG A 23 28.85 5.75 9.06
C ARG A 23 28.34 4.53 8.30
N GLY A 24 29.09 3.43 8.29
CA GLY A 24 28.68 2.17 7.67
C GLY A 24 28.17 2.38 6.25
N ILE A 25 26.92 1.96 5.99
CA ILE A 25 26.27 2.05 4.68
C ILE A 25 26.23 3.47 4.09
N GLN A 26 26.25 4.50 4.93
CA GLN A 26 26.23 5.90 4.46
C GLN A 26 27.60 6.29 3.87
N SER A 27 28.69 5.88 4.51
CA SER A 27 30.05 6.08 4.00
C SER A 27 30.28 5.24 2.74
N GLU A 28 29.74 4.03 2.70
CA GLU A 28 29.79 3.17 1.54
C GLU A 28 29.01 3.79 0.36
N ALA A 29 27.86 4.39 0.59
CA ALA A 29 27.08 5.11 -0.42
C ALA A 29 27.87 6.29 -1.01
N ILE A 30 28.56 7.07 -0.17
CA ILE A 30 29.43 8.14 -0.64
C ILE A 30 30.56 7.56 -1.51
N SER A 31 31.22 6.51 -1.06
CA SER A 31 32.29 5.86 -1.82
C SER A 31 31.79 5.22 -3.13
N ALA A 32 30.51 4.88 -3.19
CA ALA A 32 29.84 4.36 -4.37
C ALA A 32 29.44 5.43 -5.39
N GLY A 33 29.69 6.71 -5.11
CA GLY A 33 29.42 7.83 -6.01
C GLY A 33 28.08 8.52 -5.77
N LEU A 34 27.46 8.39 -4.58
CA LEU A 34 26.18 9.05 -4.25
C LEU A 34 26.24 10.56 -4.49
N LEU A 35 27.30 11.22 -4.02
CA LEU A 35 27.48 12.67 -4.14
C LEU A 35 27.96 13.09 -5.53
N GLU A 36 28.32 12.15 -6.38
CA GLU A 36 28.69 12.33 -7.78
C GLU A 36 27.48 12.17 -8.71
N GLY A 37 26.32 11.77 -8.16
CA GLY A 37 25.07 11.61 -8.90
C GLY A 37 24.78 10.18 -9.32
N GLN A 38 25.54 9.19 -8.85
CA GLN A 38 25.23 7.79 -9.10
C GLN A 38 23.90 7.40 -8.44
N SER A 39 23.09 6.69 -9.17
CA SER A 39 21.87 6.06 -8.62
C SER A 39 22.24 4.87 -7.76
N ILE A 40 21.67 4.80 -6.56
CA ILE A 40 22.05 3.81 -5.55
C ILE A 40 20.80 3.14 -4.98
N MET A 41 20.87 1.83 -4.82
CA MET A 41 19.90 1.07 -4.03
C MET A 41 20.54 0.61 -2.73
N VAL A 42 19.91 0.92 -1.60
CA VAL A 42 20.35 0.45 -0.28
C VAL A 42 19.36 -0.59 0.22
N CYS A 43 19.86 -1.82 0.42
CA CYS A 43 19.11 -2.91 1.01
C CYS A 43 19.72 -3.24 2.39
N SER A 44 19.02 -2.87 3.47
CA SER A 44 19.52 -3.08 4.82
C SER A 44 18.42 -3.07 5.88
N PRO A 45 18.65 -3.69 7.05
CA PRO A 45 17.65 -3.75 8.12
C PRO A 45 17.17 -2.38 8.59
N THR A 46 16.01 -2.33 9.24
CA THR A 46 15.50 -1.12 9.88
C THR A 46 16.48 -0.62 10.95
N GLY A 47 16.63 0.70 11.06
CA GLY A 47 17.56 1.33 12.02
C GLY A 47 19.02 1.41 11.56
N SER A 48 19.37 0.96 10.36
CA SER A 48 20.73 1.06 9.79
C SER A 48 21.12 2.47 9.31
N GLY A 49 20.16 3.41 9.26
CA GLY A 49 20.40 4.79 8.82
C GLY A 49 20.23 5.02 7.32
N LYS A 50 19.46 4.20 6.62
CA LYS A 50 19.12 4.36 5.18
C LYS A 50 18.60 5.75 4.82
N THR A 51 17.75 6.32 5.65
CA THR A 51 17.13 7.65 5.43
C THR A 51 18.18 8.72 5.14
N LEU A 52 19.30 8.69 5.86
CA LEU A 52 20.38 9.68 5.66
C LEU A 52 21.02 9.53 4.27
N VAL A 53 21.07 8.33 3.69
CA VAL A 53 21.55 8.14 2.31
C VAL A 53 20.65 8.89 1.32
N GLY A 54 19.33 8.78 1.51
CA GLY A 54 18.35 9.53 0.73
C GLY A 54 18.51 11.06 0.93
N GLU A 55 18.62 11.52 2.18
CA GLU A 55 18.84 12.93 2.50
C GLU A 55 20.08 13.49 1.79
N MET A 56 21.21 12.76 1.79
CA MET A 56 22.43 13.17 1.11
C MET A 56 22.25 13.38 -0.40
N ALA A 57 21.51 12.52 -1.07
CA ALA A 57 21.22 12.66 -2.49
C ALA A 57 20.35 13.89 -2.79
N LEU A 58 19.35 14.17 -1.93
CA LEU A 58 18.50 15.35 -2.09
C LEU A 58 19.30 16.65 -1.83
N LEU A 59 20.13 16.68 -0.80
CA LEU A 59 21.01 17.83 -0.55
C LEU A 59 21.97 18.07 -1.72
N ARG A 60 22.49 16.99 -2.34
CA ARG A 60 23.27 17.09 -3.57
C ARG A 60 22.47 17.74 -4.69
N ALA A 61 21.23 17.32 -4.91
CA ALA A 61 20.38 17.91 -5.96
C ALA A 61 20.19 19.41 -5.71
N VAL A 62 19.88 19.79 -4.47
CA VAL A 62 19.70 21.21 -4.07
C VAL A 62 21.00 22.02 -4.29
N THR A 63 22.16 21.48 -3.95
CA THR A 63 23.44 22.15 -4.21
C THR A 63 23.79 22.28 -5.70
N CYS A 64 23.08 21.57 -6.56
CA CYS A 64 23.16 21.66 -8.02
C CYS A 64 22.02 22.48 -8.65
N ASP A 65 21.33 23.32 -7.86
CA ASP A 65 20.16 24.11 -8.28
C ASP A 65 19.03 23.26 -8.89
N LYS A 66 18.89 22.02 -8.41
CA LYS A 66 17.81 21.09 -8.75
C LYS A 66 16.93 20.83 -7.55
N LYS A 67 15.72 20.32 -7.79
CA LYS A 67 14.79 19.93 -6.72
C LYS A 67 14.99 18.48 -6.31
N GLY A 68 14.66 18.18 -5.06
CA GLY A 68 14.64 16.84 -4.51
C GLY A 68 13.23 16.35 -4.24
N LEU A 69 12.98 15.06 -4.48
CA LEU A 69 11.69 14.42 -4.20
C LEU A 69 11.89 13.20 -3.30
N TYR A 70 11.23 13.16 -2.14
CA TYR A 70 11.27 12.03 -1.22
C TYR A 70 9.92 11.32 -1.20
N LEU A 71 9.87 10.10 -1.73
CA LEU A 71 8.67 9.29 -1.89
C LEU A 71 8.54 8.26 -0.78
N VAL A 72 7.38 8.20 -0.15
CA VAL A 72 7.07 7.24 0.91
C VAL A 72 5.72 6.55 0.67
N PRO A 73 5.54 5.33 1.23
CA PRO A 73 4.27 4.62 1.05
C PRO A 73 3.11 5.17 1.88
N LEU A 74 3.35 5.88 2.98
CA LEU A 74 2.32 6.25 3.95
C LEU A 74 2.40 7.72 4.35
N ARG A 75 1.23 8.38 4.51
CA ARG A 75 1.12 9.77 4.98
C ARG A 75 1.84 10.01 6.32
N ALA A 76 1.71 9.07 7.27
CA ALA A 76 2.37 9.19 8.57
C ALA A 76 3.90 9.24 8.44
N LEU A 77 4.47 8.39 7.57
CA LEU A 77 5.90 8.40 7.29
C LEU A 77 6.33 9.69 6.60
N ALA A 78 5.53 10.21 5.66
CA ALA A 78 5.82 11.50 5.03
C ALA A 78 5.92 12.63 6.05
N VAL A 79 4.98 12.71 6.98
CA VAL A 79 5.00 13.71 8.05
C VAL A 79 6.22 13.55 8.95
N GLN A 80 6.61 12.32 9.28
CA GLN A 80 7.79 12.05 10.10
C GLN A 80 9.07 12.47 9.39
N VAL A 81 9.27 12.07 8.14
CA VAL A 81 10.43 12.42 7.32
C VAL A 81 10.50 13.93 7.13
N PHE A 82 9.37 14.57 6.78
CA PHE A 82 9.26 16.01 6.63
C PHE A 82 9.74 16.76 7.88
N LYS A 83 9.19 16.40 9.06
CA LYS A 83 9.59 17.05 10.32
C LYS A 83 11.08 16.87 10.60
N THR A 84 11.58 15.65 10.46
CA THR A 84 12.99 15.34 10.68
C THR A 84 13.90 16.17 9.76
N MET A 85 13.57 16.24 8.47
CA MET A 85 14.37 17.02 7.51
C MET A 85 14.22 18.53 7.74
N LYS A 86 13.02 19.01 8.07
CA LYS A 86 12.74 20.41 8.40
C LYS A 86 13.57 20.85 9.59
N ASP A 87 13.53 20.11 10.69
CA ASP A 87 14.30 20.40 11.91
C ASP A 87 15.80 20.42 11.65
N ARG A 88 16.30 19.57 10.73
CA ARG A 88 17.72 19.46 10.40
C ARG A 88 18.23 20.56 9.46
N TYR A 89 17.46 20.94 8.44
CA TYR A 89 18.00 21.66 7.28
C TYR A 89 17.33 23.02 7.01
N GLU A 90 16.13 23.31 7.53
CA GLU A 90 15.42 24.56 7.22
C GLU A 90 16.20 25.79 7.71
N HIS A 91 16.81 25.70 8.89
CA HIS A 91 17.64 26.77 9.45
C HIS A 91 18.94 27.02 8.66
N MET A 92 19.28 26.14 7.71
CA MET A 92 20.41 26.28 6.78
C MET A 92 19.99 26.83 5.42
N GLY A 93 18.72 27.21 5.26
CA GLY A 93 18.18 27.78 4.04
C GLY A 93 17.61 26.75 3.04
N VAL A 94 17.50 25.48 3.39
CA VAL A 94 16.85 24.46 2.55
C VAL A 94 15.36 24.45 2.84
N ARG A 95 14.53 24.81 1.87
CA ARG A 95 13.06 24.84 2.01
C ARG A 95 12.47 23.46 1.76
N ILE A 96 11.77 22.94 2.75
CA ILE A 96 11.21 21.60 2.70
C ILE A 96 9.69 21.67 2.72
N GLY A 97 9.06 21.06 1.73
CA GLY A 97 7.60 20.96 1.57
C GLY A 97 7.06 19.57 1.90
N LEU A 98 5.81 19.51 2.34
CA LEU A 98 5.07 18.28 2.55
C LEU A 98 3.84 18.28 1.64
N SER A 99 3.66 17.21 0.86
CA SER A 99 2.46 17.05 0.04
C SER A 99 1.90 15.64 0.20
N THR A 100 0.82 15.51 0.98
CA THR A 100 0.15 14.23 1.22
C THR A 100 -1.36 14.41 1.16
N GLY A 101 -2.04 13.61 0.39
CA GLY A 101 -3.47 13.40 0.53
C GLY A 101 -4.37 14.08 -0.49
N ASP A 102 -4.42 15.36 -0.62
CA ASP A 102 -5.41 16.01 -1.48
C ASP A 102 -5.10 15.87 -2.97
N TYR A 103 -5.94 15.12 -3.67
CA TYR A 103 -5.90 15.02 -5.13
C TYR A 103 -6.38 16.31 -5.83
N GLN A 104 -7.01 17.23 -5.12
CA GLN A 104 -7.67 18.43 -5.67
C GLN A 104 -6.68 19.58 -5.94
N GLY A 105 -5.65 19.78 -5.11
CA GLY A 105 -4.65 20.84 -5.31
C GLY A 105 -3.90 20.70 -6.64
N SER A 106 -3.59 21.84 -7.29
CA SER A 106 -2.82 21.88 -8.54
C SER A 106 -1.41 21.32 -8.35
N GLY A 107 -0.81 21.55 -7.20
CA GLY A 107 0.56 21.20 -6.86
C GLY A 107 1.59 22.25 -7.33
N GLU A 108 1.18 23.33 -7.97
CA GLU A 108 2.09 24.41 -8.41
C GLU A 108 2.70 25.17 -7.23
N GLU A 109 2.00 25.22 -6.09
CA GLU A 109 2.48 25.77 -4.84
C GLU A 109 3.74 25.08 -4.30
N LEU A 110 4.00 23.86 -4.74
CA LEU A 110 5.19 23.10 -4.35
C LEU A 110 6.47 23.58 -5.03
N ASP A 111 6.36 24.45 -6.02
CA ASP A 111 7.54 25.05 -6.70
C ASP A 111 8.39 25.90 -5.76
N GLU A 112 7.83 26.44 -4.69
CA GLU A 112 8.59 27.22 -3.71
C GLU A 112 9.60 26.40 -2.88
N PHE A 113 9.45 25.05 -2.82
CA PHE A 113 10.29 24.19 -2.02
C PHE A 113 11.46 23.60 -2.83
N ASP A 114 12.59 23.40 -2.16
CA ASP A 114 13.79 22.79 -2.72
C ASP A 114 13.71 21.25 -2.62
N ILE A 115 13.07 20.74 -1.55
CA ILE A 115 12.79 19.32 -1.33
C ILE A 115 11.31 19.14 -1.02
N VAL A 116 10.65 18.22 -1.70
CA VAL A 116 9.26 17.85 -1.43
C VAL A 116 9.18 16.42 -0.92
N VAL A 117 8.62 16.24 0.27
CA VAL A 117 8.29 14.92 0.84
C VAL A 117 6.84 14.60 0.50
N THR A 118 6.60 13.43 -0.10
CA THR A 118 5.27 13.10 -0.64
C THR A 118 5.01 11.61 -0.63
N THR A 119 3.74 11.19 -0.79
CA THR A 119 3.39 9.79 -1.00
C THR A 119 3.49 9.40 -2.48
N TYR A 120 3.58 8.09 -2.76
CA TYR A 120 3.59 7.56 -4.12
C TYR A 120 2.36 8.03 -4.92
N GLU A 121 1.18 7.91 -4.30
CA GLU A 121 -0.09 8.26 -4.92
C GLU A 121 -0.17 9.77 -5.23
N ARG A 122 0.33 10.60 -4.32
CA ARG A 122 0.35 12.05 -4.55
C ARG A 122 1.32 12.43 -5.65
N THR A 123 2.49 11.81 -5.69
CA THR A 123 3.46 12.04 -6.79
C THR A 123 2.91 11.59 -8.13
N ASP A 124 2.23 10.45 -8.17
CA ASP A 124 1.55 9.98 -9.37
C ASP A 124 0.48 10.99 -9.85
N SER A 125 -0.31 11.53 -8.91
CA SER A 125 -1.28 12.59 -9.21
C SER A 125 -0.62 13.87 -9.75
N LEU A 126 0.50 14.31 -9.19
CA LEU A 126 1.24 15.48 -9.66
C LEU A 126 1.80 15.27 -11.09
N LEU A 127 2.33 14.09 -11.37
CA LEU A 127 2.78 13.73 -12.72
C LEU A 127 1.64 13.73 -13.75
N ARG A 128 0.46 13.20 -13.38
CA ARG A 128 -0.74 13.22 -14.25
C ARG A 128 -1.23 14.65 -14.51
N LYS A 129 -1.02 15.57 -13.57
CA LYS A 129 -1.36 16.99 -13.72
C LYS A 129 -0.31 17.80 -14.51
N LYS A 130 0.85 17.21 -14.79
CA LYS A 130 1.95 17.83 -15.54
C LYS A 130 2.39 19.17 -14.90
N THR A 131 2.59 19.19 -13.56
CA THR A 131 3.01 20.39 -12.83
C THR A 131 4.34 20.96 -13.35
N SER A 132 4.47 22.29 -13.37
CA SER A 132 5.54 23.01 -14.06
C SER A 132 6.95 22.78 -13.49
N TRP A 133 7.06 22.46 -12.20
CA TRP A 133 8.33 22.29 -11.50
C TRP A 133 8.91 20.86 -11.58
N LEU A 134 8.13 19.85 -11.97
CA LEU A 134 8.60 18.46 -12.07
C LEU A 134 9.85 18.29 -12.96
N PRO A 135 10.01 18.98 -14.09
CA PRO A 135 11.21 18.88 -14.93
C PRO A 135 12.51 19.31 -14.22
N PHE A 136 12.43 20.06 -13.12
CA PHE A 136 13.58 20.51 -12.36
C PHE A 136 14.05 19.54 -11.27
N ILE A 137 13.40 18.37 -11.14
CA ILE A 137 13.81 17.33 -10.20
C ILE A 137 15.15 16.73 -10.65
N GLY A 138 16.15 16.76 -9.76
CA GLY A 138 17.47 16.17 -9.99
C GLY A 138 17.69 14.86 -9.22
N ALA A 139 16.97 14.65 -8.12
CA ALA A 139 17.05 13.41 -7.35
C ALA A 139 15.68 12.98 -6.83
N VAL A 140 15.42 11.67 -6.87
CA VAL A 140 14.24 11.02 -6.29
C VAL A 140 14.68 9.94 -5.33
N VAL A 141 14.22 10.03 -4.10
CA VAL A 141 14.35 8.98 -3.09
C VAL A 141 13.06 8.17 -3.06
N ILE A 142 13.16 6.87 -3.19
CA ILE A 142 12.04 5.92 -3.13
C ILE A 142 12.24 5.09 -1.88
N ASP A 143 11.54 5.45 -0.81
CA ASP A 143 11.64 4.73 0.46
C ASP A 143 10.66 3.55 0.49
N GLU A 144 11.03 2.45 1.13
CA GLU A 144 10.25 1.22 1.21
C GLU A 144 9.90 0.64 -0.19
N ILE A 145 10.90 0.59 -1.11
CA ILE A 145 10.72 0.15 -2.52
C ILE A 145 10.09 -1.24 -2.64
N GLN A 146 10.18 -2.11 -1.62
CA GLN A 146 9.54 -3.43 -1.59
C GLN A 146 8.00 -3.37 -1.70
N THR A 147 7.39 -2.20 -1.54
CA THR A 147 5.98 -1.93 -1.86
C THR A 147 5.60 -2.34 -3.29
N LEU A 148 6.55 -2.50 -4.20
CA LEU A 148 6.31 -3.04 -5.55
C LEU A 148 5.57 -4.38 -5.57
N SER A 149 5.72 -5.20 -4.51
CA SER A 149 4.98 -6.47 -4.39
C SER A 149 3.58 -6.33 -3.79
N GLU A 150 3.17 -5.13 -3.37
CA GLU A 150 1.85 -4.92 -2.80
C GLU A 150 0.78 -4.81 -3.89
N ILE A 151 -0.28 -5.61 -3.77
CA ILE A 151 -1.41 -5.59 -4.70
C ILE A 151 -2.03 -4.19 -4.73
N GLY A 152 -2.29 -3.67 -5.93
CA GLY A 152 -2.89 -2.35 -6.16
C GLY A 152 -1.89 -1.18 -6.07
N ARG A 153 -0.94 -1.20 -5.14
CA ARG A 153 0.02 -0.11 -4.95
C ARG A 153 1.32 -0.32 -5.74
N GLY A 154 1.77 -1.56 -5.82
CA GLY A 154 3.02 -1.90 -6.49
C GLY A 154 3.01 -1.54 -7.97
N ALA A 155 1.92 -1.84 -8.68
CA ALA A 155 1.78 -1.49 -10.08
C ALA A 155 1.83 0.02 -10.34
N ARG A 156 1.23 0.83 -9.45
CA ARG A 156 1.28 2.29 -9.52
C ARG A 156 2.69 2.82 -9.28
N LEU A 157 3.37 2.27 -8.28
CA LEU A 157 4.77 2.63 -7.99
C LEU A 157 5.69 2.26 -9.16
N GLU A 158 5.54 1.08 -9.73
CA GLU A 158 6.31 0.62 -10.90
C GLU A 158 6.13 1.58 -12.08
N SER A 159 4.89 1.87 -12.45
CA SER A 159 4.56 2.81 -13.52
C SER A 159 5.06 4.23 -13.21
N LEU A 160 4.97 4.68 -11.97
CA LEU A 160 5.50 5.97 -11.53
C LEU A 160 7.01 6.05 -11.77
N ILE A 161 7.77 5.03 -11.38
CA ILE A 161 9.23 4.98 -11.57
C ILE A 161 9.59 5.02 -13.05
N ILE A 162 8.91 4.25 -13.89
CA ILE A 162 9.15 4.24 -15.34
C ILE A 162 8.91 5.62 -15.93
N ARG A 163 7.82 6.27 -15.58
CA ARG A 163 7.46 7.60 -16.08
C ARG A 163 8.45 8.68 -15.61
N LEU A 164 8.90 8.63 -14.37
CA LEU A 164 9.94 9.52 -13.86
C LEU A 164 11.25 9.34 -14.65
N LYS A 165 11.69 8.10 -14.85
CA LYS A 165 12.90 7.80 -15.66
C LYS A 165 12.79 8.30 -17.11
N LYS A 166 11.60 8.19 -17.72
CA LYS A 166 11.37 8.66 -19.11
C LYS A 166 11.25 10.17 -19.22
N SER A 167 10.66 10.83 -18.22
CA SER A 167 10.44 12.27 -18.25
C SER A 167 11.67 13.08 -17.83
N LEU A 168 12.60 12.49 -17.09
CA LEU A 168 13.75 13.15 -16.48
C LEU A 168 15.05 12.44 -16.85
N SER A 169 15.75 12.93 -17.86
CA SER A 169 16.92 12.27 -18.46
C SER A 169 18.13 12.18 -17.52
N GLU A 170 18.27 13.10 -16.56
CA GLU A 170 19.40 13.16 -15.64
C GLU A 170 18.99 12.89 -14.17
N LEU A 171 17.99 12.03 -13.99
CA LEU A 171 17.43 11.72 -12.69
C LEU A 171 18.35 10.78 -11.90
N GLN A 172 18.81 11.22 -10.73
CA GLN A 172 19.40 10.35 -9.72
C GLN A 172 18.30 9.63 -8.95
N ILE A 173 18.31 8.29 -8.93
CA ILE A 173 17.39 7.47 -8.15
C ILE A 173 18.13 6.90 -6.95
N VAL A 174 17.56 7.11 -5.76
CA VAL A 174 18.00 6.44 -4.53
C VAL A 174 16.85 5.59 -4.01
N ALA A 175 16.98 4.28 -4.13
CA ALA A 175 15.99 3.34 -3.65
C ALA A 175 16.40 2.79 -2.28
N LEU A 176 15.51 2.90 -1.30
CA LEU A 176 15.73 2.43 0.06
C LEU A 176 14.80 1.24 0.32
N SER A 177 15.37 0.14 0.77
CA SER A 177 14.64 -1.09 1.07
C SER A 177 14.99 -1.63 2.45
N ALA A 178 14.03 -2.25 3.10
CA ALA A 178 14.32 -3.27 4.09
C ALA A 178 15.05 -4.44 3.42
N THR A 179 15.52 -5.40 4.18
CA THR A 179 16.12 -6.62 3.61
C THR A 179 15.08 -7.40 2.80
N ILE A 180 15.41 -7.72 1.56
CA ILE A 180 14.56 -8.45 0.61
C ILE A 180 15.37 -9.59 -0.03
N GLY A 181 14.68 -10.55 -0.66
CA GLY A 181 15.35 -11.58 -1.46
C GLY A 181 15.75 -11.05 -2.83
N ALA A 182 16.95 -11.41 -3.29
CA ALA A 182 17.52 -11.00 -4.59
C ALA A 182 17.47 -9.49 -4.86
N PRO A 183 18.09 -8.64 -4.02
CA PRO A 183 18.07 -7.18 -4.20
C PRO A 183 18.84 -6.72 -5.43
N ASP A 184 19.79 -7.52 -5.93
CA ASP A 184 20.55 -7.31 -7.15
C ASP A 184 19.65 -7.18 -8.39
N GLU A 185 18.63 -8.02 -8.49
CA GLU A 185 17.67 -8.00 -9.59
C GLU A 185 16.88 -6.67 -9.66
N LEU A 186 16.46 -6.19 -8.50
CA LEU A 186 15.74 -4.92 -8.41
C LEU A 186 16.66 -3.72 -8.68
N ALA A 187 17.90 -3.78 -8.18
CA ALA A 187 18.91 -2.76 -8.43
C ALA A 187 19.28 -2.67 -9.92
N GLU A 188 19.41 -3.82 -10.60
CA GLU A 188 19.65 -3.89 -12.04
C GLU A 188 18.52 -3.21 -12.84
N TRP A 189 17.26 -3.55 -12.55
CA TRP A 189 16.11 -2.91 -13.20
C TRP A 189 16.08 -1.39 -12.97
N LEU A 190 16.36 -0.94 -11.74
CA LEU A 190 16.41 0.48 -11.43
C LEU A 190 17.60 1.19 -12.10
N GLY A 191 18.63 0.47 -12.52
CA GLY A 191 19.91 1.03 -12.96
C GLY A 191 20.69 1.61 -11.79
N CYS A 192 20.55 1.02 -10.61
CA CYS A 192 21.18 1.48 -9.37
C CYS A 192 22.38 0.59 -9.00
N ARG A 193 23.41 1.18 -8.42
CA ARG A 193 24.45 0.43 -7.72
C ARG A 193 23.91 -0.08 -6.39
N LEU A 194 23.97 -1.40 -6.15
CA LEU A 194 23.51 -2.02 -4.92
C LEU A 194 24.51 -1.81 -3.78
N ILE A 195 23.99 -1.42 -2.62
CA ILE A 195 24.67 -1.48 -1.33
C ILE A 195 23.82 -2.35 -0.43
N GLU A 196 24.40 -3.44 0.02
CA GLU A 196 23.71 -4.43 0.81
C GLU A 196 24.41 -4.62 2.17
N SER A 197 23.63 -4.57 3.24
CA SER A 197 24.14 -4.85 4.58
C SER A 197 23.10 -5.63 5.38
N TYR A 198 23.55 -6.67 6.04
CA TYR A 198 22.76 -7.47 6.98
C TYR A 198 23.06 -7.11 8.43
N GLU A 199 24.02 -6.21 8.64
CA GLU A 199 24.40 -5.79 9.98
C GLU A 199 23.29 -5.01 10.67
N ARG A 200 22.98 -5.42 11.88
CA ARG A 200 22.02 -4.74 12.74
C ARG A 200 22.73 -4.06 13.90
N PRO A 201 22.34 -2.84 14.27
CA PRO A 201 22.89 -2.19 15.47
C PRO A 201 22.65 -3.02 16.73
N ILE A 202 21.53 -3.73 16.79
CA ILE A 202 21.15 -4.63 17.89
C ILE A 202 20.90 -6.03 17.32
N PRO A 203 21.61 -7.07 17.80
CA PRO A 203 21.34 -8.44 17.40
C PRO A 203 19.90 -8.85 17.68
N LEU A 204 19.28 -9.58 16.76
CA LEU A 204 17.90 -10.03 16.85
C LEU A 204 17.83 -11.54 16.93
N VAL A 205 17.19 -12.03 18.00
CA VAL A 205 16.97 -13.46 18.22
C VAL A 205 15.51 -13.79 17.90
N TYR A 206 15.29 -14.72 16.99
CA TYR A 206 13.98 -15.21 16.61
C TYR A 206 13.58 -16.43 17.43
N ARG A 207 12.31 -16.51 17.81
CA ARG A 207 11.72 -17.66 18.51
C ARG A 207 10.32 -17.96 17.99
N ILE A 208 10.00 -19.23 17.89
CA ILE A 208 8.64 -19.72 17.61
C ILE A 208 8.20 -20.50 18.84
N ILE A 209 7.06 -20.13 19.41
CA ILE A 209 6.51 -20.77 20.63
C ILE A 209 5.19 -21.44 20.26
N SER A 210 5.18 -22.77 20.34
CA SER A 210 3.94 -23.56 20.19
C SER A 210 3.23 -23.65 21.55
N THR A 211 1.95 -23.30 21.56
CA THR A 211 1.15 -23.27 22.79
C THR A 211 -0.35 -23.41 22.50
N SER A 212 -1.06 -24.14 23.35
CA SER A 212 -2.54 -24.18 23.32
C SER A 212 -3.19 -22.93 23.90
N ASP A 213 -2.46 -22.18 24.76
CA ASP A 213 -2.93 -20.92 25.36
C ASP A 213 -2.03 -19.75 24.93
N ARG A 214 -2.36 -19.20 23.75
CA ARG A 214 -1.67 -18.05 23.17
C ARG A 214 -1.68 -16.84 24.11
N ASN A 215 -2.81 -16.57 24.74
CA ASN A 215 -2.99 -15.39 25.58
C ASN A 215 -2.07 -15.42 26.80
N ASN A 216 -1.96 -16.55 27.48
CA ASN A 216 -1.09 -16.70 28.63
C ASN A 216 0.39 -16.64 28.22
N SER A 217 0.75 -17.22 27.06
CA SER A 217 2.13 -17.17 26.56
C SER A 217 2.54 -15.74 26.19
N ILE A 218 1.68 -14.98 25.53
CA ILE A 218 1.93 -13.56 25.22
C ILE A 218 2.04 -12.77 26.52
N ARG A 219 1.10 -12.96 27.47
CA ARG A 219 1.14 -12.30 28.77
C ARG A 219 2.47 -12.54 29.51
N LYS A 220 2.93 -13.78 29.57
CA LYS A 220 4.23 -14.12 30.18
C LYS A 220 5.39 -13.39 29.54
N LEU A 221 5.45 -13.35 28.20
CA LEU A 221 6.51 -12.67 27.46
C LEU A 221 6.50 -11.17 27.71
N VAL A 222 5.30 -10.55 27.65
CA VAL A 222 5.12 -9.12 27.94
C VAL A 222 5.59 -8.80 29.35
N MET A 223 5.11 -9.57 30.36
CA MET A 223 5.48 -9.35 31.75
C MET A 223 6.98 -9.52 32.00
N THR A 224 7.60 -10.56 31.45
CA THR A 224 9.06 -10.75 31.53
C THR A 224 9.82 -9.56 30.92
N THR A 225 9.33 -9.02 29.81
CA THR A 225 9.96 -7.87 29.14
C THR A 225 9.84 -6.61 29.99
N VAL A 226 8.65 -6.33 30.51
CA VAL A 226 8.37 -5.12 31.33
C VAL A 226 9.11 -5.18 32.66
N GLN A 227 9.14 -6.33 33.32
CA GLN A 227 9.91 -6.56 34.57
C GLN A 227 11.40 -6.34 34.38
N GLY A 228 11.91 -6.66 33.20
CA GLY A 228 13.29 -6.36 32.80
C GLY A 228 13.53 -4.93 32.31
N ASN A 229 12.63 -3.98 32.58
CA ASN A 229 12.69 -2.60 32.10
C ASN A 229 12.74 -2.48 30.54
N GLY A 230 12.17 -3.44 29.84
CA GLY A 230 12.03 -3.41 28.40
C GLY A 230 10.65 -2.92 27.95
N GLN A 231 10.56 -2.63 26.66
CA GLN A 231 9.30 -2.35 25.99
C GLN A 231 8.90 -3.51 25.08
N ALA A 232 7.60 -3.74 24.93
CA ALA A 232 7.07 -4.80 24.09
C ALA A 232 6.05 -4.26 23.08
N ILE A 233 6.09 -4.80 21.85
CA ILE A 233 5.04 -4.63 20.84
C ILE A 233 4.41 -5.98 20.60
N VAL A 234 3.07 -6.04 20.64
CA VAL A 234 2.31 -7.25 20.32
C VAL A 234 1.45 -6.98 19.09
N PHE A 235 1.75 -7.64 17.99
CA PHE A 235 0.98 -7.53 16.78
C PHE A 235 -0.22 -8.48 16.79
N HIS A 236 -1.40 -7.92 16.61
CA HIS A 236 -2.67 -8.61 16.50
C HIS A 236 -3.23 -8.51 15.08
N ARG A 237 -4.08 -9.46 14.72
CA ARG A 237 -4.67 -9.51 13.39
C ARG A 237 -5.67 -8.40 13.14
N THR A 238 -6.51 -8.09 14.12
CA THR A 238 -7.58 -7.09 14.00
C THR A 238 -7.46 -5.96 15.02
N ARG A 239 -8.09 -4.81 14.71
CA ARG A 239 -8.19 -3.66 15.62
C ARG A 239 -8.84 -4.08 16.96
N ARG A 240 -9.97 -4.81 16.89
CA ARG A 240 -10.69 -5.30 18.09
C ARG A 240 -9.83 -6.19 18.97
N GLU A 241 -9.02 -7.08 18.37
CA GLU A 241 -8.10 -7.92 19.14
C GLU A 241 -7.03 -7.06 19.84
N ALA A 242 -6.45 -6.08 19.18
CA ALA A 242 -5.43 -5.19 19.75
C ALA A 242 -6.00 -4.41 20.96
N GLU A 243 -7.19 -3.81 20.82
CA GLU A 243 -7.86 -3.07 21.89
C GLU A 243 -8.23 -3.99 23.07
N ALA A 244 -8.87 -5.12 22.79
CA ALA A 244 -9.29 -6.07 23.81
C ALA A 244 -8.09 -6.63 24.60
N TYR A 245 -6.97 -6.85 23.90
CA TYR A 245 -5.78 -7.38 24.53
C TYR A 245 -5.06 -6.31 25.39
N ALA A 246 -5.00 -5.06 24.93
CA ALA A 246 -4.50 -3.94 25.70
C ALA A 246 -5.31 -3.75 26.99
N LYS A 247 -6.64 -3.76 26.92
CA LYS A 247 -7.54 -3.69 28.08
C LYS A 247 -7.30 -4.84 29.07
N ARG A 248 -7.11 -6.07 28.57
CA ARG A 248 -6.86 -7.27 29.39
C ARG A 248 -5.54 -7.19 30.18
N LEU A 249 -4.49 -6.65 29.57
CA LEU A 249 -3.16 -6.57 30.20
C LEU A 249 -2.97 -5.32 31.06
N ALA A 250 -3.87 -4.35 30.99
CA ALA A 250 -3.68 -3.03 31.60
C ALA A 250 -3.32 -3.12 33.08
N GLU A 251 -4.08 -3.87 33.88
CA GLU A 251 -3.80 -3.99 35.33
C GLU A 251 -2.45 -4.67 35.61
N ASP A 252 -2.13 -5.74 34.86
CA ASP A 252 -0.89 -6.48 35.09
C ASP A 252 0.34 -5.60 34.76
N VAL A 253 0.29 -4.85 33.66
CA VAL A 253 1.34 -3.91 33.31
C VAL A 253 1.39 -2.75 34.30
N GLY A 254 0.24 -2.19 34.70
CA GLY A 254 0.16 -1.09 35.62
C GLY A 254 0.71 -1.41 37.03
N ARG A 255 0.69 -2.67 37.44
CA ARG A 255 1.32 -3.12 38.71
C ARG A 255 2.85 -3.05 38.68
N GLN A 256 3.47 -2.96 37.50
CA GLN A 256 4.92 -2.85 37.35
C GLN A 256 5.42 -1.40 37.40
N PHE A 257 4.52 -0.43 37.44
CA PHE A 257 4.85 0.99 37.54
C PHE A 257 4.89 1.47 38.99
N THR A 258 5.88 2.27 39.29
CA THR A 258 5.96 2.96 40.57
C THR A 258 4.89 4.05 40.67
N THR A 259 4.61 4.53 41.87
CA THR A 259 3.66 5.65 42.08
C THR A 259 4.13 6.91 41.35
N GLU A 260 5.44 7.18 41.35
CA GLU A 260 6.01 8.34 40.66
C GLU A 260 5.85 8.25 39.13
N GLU A 261 6.07 7.07 38.55
CA GLU A 261 5.88 6.86 37.10
C GLU A 261 4.42 7.05 36.70
N LYS A 262 3.48 6.58 37.52
CA LYS A 262 2.04 6.79 37.28
C LYS A 262 1.66 8.26 37.36
N MET A 263 2.16 8.99 38.37
CA MET A 263 1.90 10.42 38.50
C MET A 263 2.44 11.21 37.29
N LYS A 264 3.65 10.90 36.81
CA LYS A 264 4.21 11.53 35.63
C LYS A 264 3.34 11.26 34.38
N LEU A 265 2.87 10.01 34.23
CA LEU A 265 2.03 9.63 33.10
C LEU A 265 0.66 10.33 33.16
N ASP A 266 0.05 10.42 34.35
CA ASP A 266 -1.21 11.16 34.54
C ASP A 266 -1.04 12.66 34.22
N GLN A 267 0.05 13.29 34.67
CA GLN A 267 0.36 14.70 34.38
C GLN A 267 0.53 14.94 32.87
N GLU A 268 1.21 14.03 32.15
CA GLU A 268 1.34 14.10 30.70
C GLU A 268 -0.01 13.95 29.99
N LEU A 269 -0.86 13.02 30.45
CA LEU A 269 -2.19 12.82 29.86
C LEU A 269 -3.10 14.02 30.12
N ASP A 270 -3.02 14.63 31.31
CA ASP A 270 -3.78 15.83 31.64
C ASP A 270 -3.28 17.06 30.83
N SER A 271 -1.97 17.16 30.60
CA SER A 271 -1.41 18.22 29.76
C SER A 271 -1.90 18.15 28.32
N VAL A 272 -2.05 16.92 27.78
CA VAL A 272 -2.56 16.71 26.41
C VAL A 272 -4.01 17.22 26.25
N GLU A 273 -4.84 17.02 27.27
CA GLU A 273 -6.24 17.51 27.24
C GLU A 273 -6.32 19.04 27.33
N ASN A 274 -5.41 19.68 28.04
CA ASN A 274 -5.33 21.14 28.12
C ASN A 274 -5.02 21.80 26.77
N TYR A 275 -4.49 21.03 25.80
CA TYR A 275 -4.26 21.46 24.42
C TYR A 275 -5.37 21.03 23.46
N ASN A 276 -6.62 20.87 23.95
CA ASN A 276 -7.81 20.49 23.17
C ASN A 276 -7.71 19.14 22.40
N VAL A 277 -6.79 18.26 22.81
CA VAL A 277 -6.69 16.91 22.23
C VAL A 277 -7.47 15.93 23.05
N THR A 278 -8.67 15.58 22.62
CA THR A 278 -9.49 14.61 23.34
C THR A 278 -9.10 13.18 22.99
N LEU A 279 -8.66 12.43 23.99
CA LEU A 279 -8.50 10.98 23.91
C LEU A 279 -9.83 10.28 24.24
N SER A 280 -10.10 9.15 23.59
CA SER A 280 -11.21 8.30 24.02
C SER A 280 -10.98 7.84 25.48
N SER A 281 -12.06 7.77 26.26
CA SER A 281 -12.00 7.29 27.65
C SER A 281 -11.32 5.92 27.77
N GLU A 282 -11.52 5.07 26.78
CA GLU A 282 -10.93 3.73 26.70
C GLU A 282 -9.43 3.76 26.49
N LEU A 283 -8.94 4.58 25.55
CA LEU A 283 -7.51 4.74 25.32
C LEU A 283 -6.82 5.35 26.54
N ARG A 284 -7.42 6.36 27.14
CA ARG A 284 -6.90 6.98 28.35
C ARG A 284 -6.79 5.99 29.51
N ALA A 285 -7.81 5.14 29.70
CA ALA A 285 -7.82 4.13 30.75
C ALA A 285 -6.67 3.12 30.64
N VAL A 286 -6.33 2.68 29.42
CA VAL A 286 -5.19 1.76 29.23
C VAL A 286 -3.85 2.51 29.31
N LEU A 287 -3.76 3.73 28.80
CA LEU A 287 -2.56 4.56 28.88
C LEU A 287 -2.11 4.81 30.32
N ARG A 288 -3.03 5.09 31.27
CA ARG A 288 -2.74 5.23 32.67
C ARG A 288 -2.05 4.03 33.33
N ASN A 289 -2.15 2.87 32.68
CA ASN A 289 -1.47 1.64 33.07
C ASN A 289 -0.19 1.37 32.29
N GLY A 290 0.32 2.33 31.53
CA GLY A 290 1.56 2.20 30.73
C GLY A 290 1.45 1.23 29.55
N ILE A 291 0.23 0.96 29.08
CA ILE A 291 -0.06 0.16 27.90
C ILE A 291 -0.95 0.94 26.93
N ALA A 292 -0.78 0.72 25.64
CA ALA A 292 -1.58 1.34 24.60
C ALA A 292 -2.02 0.34 23.54
N TYR A 293 -2.99 0.72 22.72
CA TYR A 293 -3.24 0.09 21.45
C TYR A 293 -2.98 1.07 20.30
N HIS A 294 -2.60 0.54 19.14
CA HIS A 294 -2.25 1.34 17.98
C HIS A 294 -2.73 0.68 16.68
N HIS A 295 -3.58 1.36 15.92
CA HIS A 295 -4.11 0.92 14.63
C HIS A 295 -4.62 2.10 13.81
N ALA A 296 -4.93 1.89 12.54
CA ALA A 296 -5.39 2.94 11.62
C ALA A 296 -6.69 3.64 12.06
N GLY A 297 -7.54 2.97 12.85
CA GLY A 297 -8.77 3.56 13.38
C GLY A 297 -8.56 4.57 14.52
N LEU A 298 -7.37 4.66 15.13
CA LEU A 298 -7.04 5.75 16.02
C LEU A 298 -6.88 7.04 15.22
N GLY A 299 -7.52 8.13 15.68
CA GLY A 299 -7.31 9.45 15.13
C GLY A 299 -5.82 9.85 15.16
N TYR A 300 -5.44 10.80 14.33
CA TYR A 300 -4.05 11.26 14.18
C TYR A 300 -3.42 11.64 15.54
N ASN A 301 -4.14 12.42 16.33
CA ASN A 301 -3.67 12.86 17.65
C ASN A 301 -3.47 11.70 18.63
N GLY A 302 -4.42 10.75 18.67
CA GLY A 302 -4.30 9.55 19.51
C GLY A 302 -3.06 8.73 19.15
N ARG A 303 -2.79 8.52 17.87
CA ARG A 303 -1.58 7.81 17.40
C ARG A 303 -0.31 8.53 17.84
N ARG A 304 -0.22 9.85 17.60
CA ARG A 304 0.95 10.67 18.01
C ARG A 304 1.22 10.61 19.51
N ILE A 305 0.19 10.62 20.34
CA ILE A 305 0.34 10.54 21.78
C ILE A 305 0.89 9.18 22.19
N VAL A 306 0.32 8.09 21.66
CA VAL A 306 0.83 6.73 21.91
C VAL A 306 2.29 6.60 21.53
N GLU A 307 2.65 7.09 20.33
CA GLU A 307 4.01 7.08 19.81
C GLU A 307 4.98 7.89 20.69
N ARG A 308 4.58 9.10 21.10
CA ARG A 308 5.38 9.96 21.98
C ARG A 308 5.62 9.32 23.34
N LEU A 309 4.55 8.80 23.97
CA LEU A 309 4.64 8.15 25.28
C LEU A 309 5.43 6.84 25.24
N PHE A 310 5.38 6.12 24.13
CA PHE A 310 6.20 4.93 23.93
C PHE A 310 7.67 5.28 23.74
N ASN A 311 7.98 6.26 22.91
CA ASN A 311 9.36 6.72 22.68
C ASN A 311 10.00 7.31 23.95
N SER A 312 9.21 7.98 24.81
CA SER A 312 9.69 8.46 26.11
C SER A 312 9.79 7.37 27.19
N GLY A 313 9.35 6.14 26.89
CA GLY A 313 9.38 5.01 27.81
C GLY A 313 8.26 5.01 28.86
N GLN A 314 7.35 5.98 28.84
CA GLN A 314 6.20 6.07 29.75
C GLN A 314 5.14 5.00 29.42
N VAL A 315 4.98 4.65 28.15
CA VAL A 315 4.24 3.46 27.73
C VAL A 315 5.24 2.35 27.45
N ARG A 316 5.05 1.20 28.10
CA ARG A 316 5.96 0.04 27.97
C ARG A 316 5.43 -1.05 27.05
N VAL A 317 4.14 -1.05 26.74
CA VAL A 317 3.51 -2.07 25.89
C VAL A 317 2.60 -1.42 24.87
N ILE A 318 2.74 -1.81 23.59
CA ILE A 318 1.78 -1.47 22.53
C ILE A 318 1.18 -2.76 21.96
N CYS A 319 -0.16 -2.83 21.90
CA CYS A 319 -0.91 -3.81 21.14
C CYS A 319 -1.29 -3.19 19.79
N ALA A 320 -0.77 -3.69 18.68
CA ALA A 320 -0.90 -3.05 17.38
C ALA A 320 -1.43 -3.97 16.28
N THR A 321 -1.90 -3.38 15.18
CA THR A 321 -2.13 -4.08 13.92
C THR A 321 -0.94 -3.90 12.98
N THR A 322 -0.96 -4.59 11.83
CA THR A 322 0.09 -4.54 10.80
C THR A 322 0.46 -3.12 10.35
N THR A 323 -0.46 -2.16 10.50
CA THR A 323 -0.21 -0.75 10.15
C THR A 323 0.93 -0.09 10.94
N LEU A 324 1.24 -0.58 12.13
CA LEU A 324 2.42 -0.12 12.88
C LEU A 324 3.73 -0.63 12.27
N ALA A 325 3.71 -1.73 11.51
CA ALA A 325 4.90 -2.31 10.92
C ALA A 325 5.49 -1.43 9.81
N ALA A 326 4.66 -0.71 9.07
CA ALA A 326 5.08 0.12 7.98
C ALA A 326 5.35 1.57 8.45
N GLY A 327 6.58 2.04 8.25
CA GLY A 327 6.92 3.45 8.20
C GLY A 327 7.13 4.24 9.51
N MET A 328 7.00 3.65 10.69
CA MET A 328 7.26 4.38 11.95
C MET A 328 8.44 3.80 12.72
N ASP A 329 9.29 4.63 13.28
CA ASP A 329 10.44 4.18 14.08
C ASP A 329 10.04 4.03 15.55
N LEU A 330 9.40 2.90 15.87
CA LEU A 330 9.03 2.51 17.23
C LEU A 330 9.69 1.16 17.56
N PRO A 331 10.95 1.15 17.97
CA PRO A 331 11.61 -0.08 18.34
C PRO A 331 11.23 -0.53 19.75
N ALA A 332 11.15 -1.83 19.98
CA ALA A 332 10.88 -2.44 21.29
C ALA A 332 11.91 -3.52 21.58
N ARG A 333 12.15 -3.86 22.86
CA ARG A 333 13.02 -5.01 23.20
C ARG A 333 12.44 -6.30 22.67
N THR A 334 11.14 -6.52 22.84
CA THR A 334 10.46 -7.73 22.42
C THR A 334 9.30 -7.40 21.50
N VAL A 335 9.27 -8.05 20.36
CA VAL A 335 8.16 -7.97 19.39
C VAL A 335 7.52 -9.34 19.29
N ILE A 336 6.21 -9.40 19.46
CA ILE A 336 5.44 -10.63 19.51
C ILE A 336 4.40 -10.59 18.37
N LEU A 337 4.42 -11.58 17.50
CA LEU A 337 3.38 -11.81 16.51
C LEU A 337 2.38 -12.83 17.06
N SER A 338 1.18 -12.38 17.41
CA SER A 338 0.15 -13.23 18.02
C SER A 338 -0.53 -14.19 17.05
N ASN A 339 -0.52 -13.85 15.76
CA ASN A 339 -1.14 -14.63 14.69
C ASN A 339 -0.45 -14.34 13.36
N MET A 340 -0.28 -15.36 12.54
CA MET A 340 0.38 -15.29 11.23
C MET A 340 -0.60 -15.12 10.06
N LYS A 341 -1.91 -15.09 10.31
CA LYS A 341 -2.93 -15.01 9.27
C LYS A 341 -3.20 -13.56 8.86
N SER A 342 -3.49 -13.37 7.57
CA SER A 342 -3.83 -12.06 7.02
C SER A 342 -5.10 -11.49 7.67
N PRO A 343 -5.17 -10.17 7.89
CA PRO A 343 -6.38 -9.50 8.35
C PRO A 343 -7.58 -9.68 7.39
N SER A 344 -7.31 -9.68 6.09
CA SER A 344 -8.32 -9.75 5.03
C SER A 344 -8.81 -11.17 4.74
N ASP A 345 -7.96 -12.19 4.94
CA ASP A 345 -8.29 -13.58 4.66
C ASP A 345 -7.67 -14.53 5.69
N TYR A 346 -8.52 -15.28 6.40
CA TYR A 346 -8.11 -16.29 7.38
C TYR A 346 -7.31 -17.46 6.79
N LYS A 347 -7.44 -17.71 5.50
CA LYS A 347 -6.74 -18.80 4.82
C LYS A 347 -5.33 -18.41 4.42
N GLN A 348 -5.09 -17.10 4.21
CA GLN A 348 -3.80 -16.58 3.79
C GLN A 348 -2.89 -16.26 4.98
N PHE A 349 -1.63 -16.59 4.83
CA PHE A 349 -0.59 -16.16 5.76
C PHE A 349 -0.08 -14.76 5.39
N LEU A 350 0.43 -14.05 6.38
CA LEU A 350 1.18 -12.83 6.14
C LEU A 350 2.40 -13.14 5.26
N SER A 351 2.76 -12.20 4.38
CA SER A 351 3.97 -12.34 3.57
C SER A 351 5.22 -12.36 4.47
N THR A 352 6.24 -13.04 4.03
CA THR A 352 7.51 -13.16 4.75
C THR A 352 8.11 -11.79 5.04
N ASN A 353 8.08 -10.89 4.06
CA ASN A 353 8.57 -9.53 4.22
C ASN A 353 7.80 -8.76 5.31
N THR A 354 6.47 -8.88 5.36
CA THR A 354 5.64 -8.26 6.40
C THR A 354 5.99 -8.78 7.79
N VAL A 355 6.15 -10.10 7.95
CA VAL A 355 6.53 -10.72 9.22
C VAL A 355 7.90 -10.22 9.68
N HIS A 356 8.88 -10.15 8.77
CA HIS A 356 10.23 -9.67 9.14
C HIS A 356 10.27 -8.16 9.37
N GLN A 357 9.43 -7.35 8.72
CA GLN A 357 9.27 -5.94 9.06
C GLN A 357 8.72 -5.75 10.49
N MET A 358 7.72 -6.55 10.88
CA MET A 358 7.19 -6.53 12.25
C MET A 358 8.25 -6.96 13.26
N LEU A 359 8.81 -8.15 13.10
CA LEU A 359 9.82 -8.69 14.01
C LEU A 359 11.10 -7.86 14.02
N GLY A 360 11.41 -7.22 12.90
CA GLY A 360 12.54 -6.33 12.70
C GLY A 360 12.55 -5.10 13.60
N ARG A 361 11.42 -4.74 14.22
CA ARG A 361 11.34 -3.67 15.21
C ARG A 361 11.90 -4.06 16.58
N ALA A 362 12.33 -5.30 16.75
CA ALA A 362 12.93 -5.75 18.00
C ALA A 362 14.39 -5.28 18.13
N GLY A 363 14.70 -4.71 19.31
CA GLY A 363 16.01 -4.15 19.67
C GLY A 363 16.02 -2.62 19.59
N ARG A 364 16.05 -1.95 20.76
CA ARG A 364 16.14 -0.48 20.84
C ARG A 364 17.59 -0.05 20.84
N PRO A 365 18.05 0.76 19.87
CA PRO A 365 19.40 1.33 19.92
C PRO A 365 19.65 2.06 21.26
N SER A 366 20.83 1.95 21.77
CA SER A 366 21.29 2.54 23.06
C SER A 366 20.61 2.02 24.33
N HIS A 367 19.60 1.15 24.28
CA HIS A 367 18.90 0.63 25.43
C HIS A 367 19.01 -0.88 25.59
N ASP A 368 19.00 -1.62 24.50
CA ASP A 368 18.98 -3.08 24.50
C ASP A 368 20.26 -3.67 23.93
N LYS A 369 20.73 -4.75 24.49
CA LYS A 369 21.87 -5.53 23.96
C LYS A 369 21.42 -6.55 22.94
N ILE A 370 20.17 -7.02 23.03
CA ILE A 370 19.56 -8.06 22.18
C ILE A 370 18.10 -7.74 22.04
N GLY A 371 17.55 -7.84 20.82
CA GLY A 371 16.13 -7.82 20.52
C GLY A 371 15.55 -9.23 20.41
N PHE A 372 14.26 -9.38 20.69
CA PHE A 372 13.55 -10.66 20.58
C PHE A 372 12.35 -10.54 19.65
N GLY A 373 12.38 -11.29 18.53
CA GLY A 373 11.25 -11.47 17.64
C GLY A 373 10.57 -12.81 17.89
N VAL A 374 9.32 -12.81 18.33
CA VAL A 374 8.64 -14.04 18.78
C VAL A 374 7.36 -14.25 17.97
N ILE A 375 7.18 -15.45 17.42
CA ILE A 375 5.93 -15.88 16.78
C ILE A 375 5.23 -16.86 17.74
N ILE A 376 3.94 -16.64 17.97
CA ILE A 376 3.10 -17.53 18.77
C ILE A 376 2.25 -18.38 17.85
N ALA A 377 2.52 -19.69 17.87
CA ALA A 377 1.77 -20.69 17.14
C ALA A 377 0.80 -21.43 18.08
N GLY A 378 -0.42 -21.71 17.62
CA GLY A 378 -1.46 -22.38 18.40
C GLY A 378 -1.30 -23.92 18.47
N SER A 379 -0.41 -24.46 17.62
CA SER A 379 -0.11 -25.88 17.57
C SER A 379 1.31 -26.13 17.06
N THR A 380 1.81 -27.35 17.22
CA THR A 380 3.11 -27.75 16.65
C THR A 380 3.10 -27.65 15.12
N GLY A 381 2.03 -28.07 14.44
CA GLY A 381 1.90 -27.94 12.98
C GLY A 381 1.95 -26.48 12.50
N GLU A 382 1.33 -25.55 13.24
CA GLU A 382 1.44 -24.13 12.94
C GLU A 382 2.86 -23.58 13.20
N ALA A 383 3.56 -24.10 14.19
CA ALA A 383 4.95 -23.73 14.45
C ALA A 383 5.90 -24.23 13.34
N ASP A 384 5.68 -25.45 12.85
CA ASP A 384 6.44 -26.03 11.73
C ASP A 384 6.16 -25.24 10.43
N GLU A 385 4.91 -24.86 10.19
CA GLU A 385 4.55 -23.98 9.06
C GLU A 385 5.24 -22.62 9.17
N ALA A 386 5.23 -21.98 10.36
CA ALA A 386 5.95 -20.73 10.61
C ALA A 386 7.44 -20.85 10.32
N LYS A 387 8.05 -21.96 10.77
CA LYS A 387 9.47 -22.21 10.59
C LYS A 387 9.78 -22.38 9.10
N SER A 388 9.05 -23.22 8.39
CA SER A 388 9.30 -23.49 6.97
C SER A 388 9.08 -22.27 6.09
N ARG A 389 8.07 -21.44 6.42
CA ARG A 389 7.68 -20.28 5.63
C ARG A 389 8.61 -19.08 5.85
N TYR A 390 8.92 -18.76 7.10
CA TYR A 390 9.57 -17.50 7.46
C TYR A 390 11.06 -17.63 7.77
N PHE A 391 11.57 -18.84 7.99
CA PHE A 391 12.94 -19.01 8.43
C PHE A 391 13.64 -20.17 7.69
N GLU A 392 14.96 -20.05 7.65
CA GLU A 392 15.88 -21.16 7.41
C GLU A 392 16.48 -21.58 8.75
N SER A 393 16.79 -22.86 8.89
CA SER A 393 17.44 -23.37 10.08
C SER A 393 18.94 -23.52 9.80
N SER A 394 19.75 -22.96 10.65
CA SER A 394 21.17 -23.24 10.71
C SER A 394 21.58 -23.69 12.11
N ILE A 395 22.68 -24.38 12.22
CA ILE A 395 23.25 -24.74 13.52
C ILE A 395 24.37 -23.74 13.80
N ASP A 396 24.25 -23.03 14.90
CA ASP A 396 25.32 -22.14 15.38
C ASP A 396 26.51 -23.01 15.82
N GLU A 397 27.62 -22.89 15.11
CA GLU A 397 28.85 -23.70 15.34
C GLU A 397 29.42 -23.53 16.75
N LYS A 398 29.18 -22.39 17.42
CA LYS A 398 29.70 -22.10 18.76
C LYS A 398 28.86 -22.69 19.87
N THR A 399 27.54 -22.69 19.69
CA THR A 399 26.58 -23.09 20.73
C THR A 399 25.94 -24.44 20.47
N ASN A 400 26.16 -25.02 19.28
CA ASN A 400 25.51 -26.24 18.77
C ASN A 400 23.98 -26.22 18.92
N LYS A 401 23.38 -24.99 18.87
CA LYS A 401 21.94 -24.79 18.94
C LYS A 401 21.41 -24.37 17.58
N GLU A 402 20.17 -24.76 17.30
CA GLU A 402 19.45 -24.31 16.13
C GLU A 402 19.20 -22.80 16.21
N GLN A 403 19.58 -22.10 15.16
CA GLN A 403 19.32 -20.68 14.97
C GLN A 403 18.37 -20.50 13.79
N LEU A 404 17.34 -19.67 13.97
CA LEU A 404 16.43 -19.28 12.92
C LEU A 404 17.00 -18.07 12.16
N ILE A 405 17.24 -18.26 10.86
CA ILE A 405 17.69 -17.22 9.94
C ILE A 405 16.48 -16.76 9.13
N PRO A 406 16.18 -15.45 9.03
CA PRO A 406 15.05 -14.98 8.26
C PRO A 406 15.18 -15.32 6.77
N LYS A 407 14.12 -15.85 6.19
CA LYS A 407 13.93 -15.94 4.74
C LYS A 407 13.45 -14.60 4.24
N TYR A 408 13.87 -14.21 3.06
CA TYR A 408 13.37 -13.04 2.39
C TYR A 408 12.79 -13.41 1.04
N GLU A 409 11.58 -12.90 0.75
CA GLU A 409 10.94 -13.13 -0.53
C GLU A 409 11.47 -12.14 -1.56
N ARG A 410 11.58 -12.62 -2.80
CA ARG A 410 11.86 -11.77 -3.96
C ARG A 410 10.73 -10.78 -4.16
N ILE A 411 11.06 -9.61 -4.63
CA ILE A 411 10.08 -8.64 -5.07
C ILE A 411 9.54 -9.09 -6.42
N ASN A 412 8.22 -9.10 -6.56
CA ASN A 412 7.54 -9.42 -7.81
C ASN A 412 6.71 -8.23 -8.25
N SER A 413 6.63 -8.02 -9.56
CA SER A 413 5.76 -7.02 -10.14
C SER A 413 4.29 -7.40 -9.97
N THR A 414 3.47 -6.43 -9.61
CA THR A 414 2.00 -6.54 -9.58
C THR A 414 1.33 -5.87 -10.80
N LEU A 415 2.12 -5.31 -11.71
CA LEU A 415 1.62 -4.63 -12.91
C LEU A 415 0.89 -5.57 -13.87
N GLY A 416 1.24 -6.87 -13.87
CA GLY A 416 0.62 -7.87 -14.75
C GLY A 416 -0.84 -8.20 -14.45
N GLN A 417 -1.42 -7.67 -13.36
CA GLN A 417 -2.84 -7.82 -13.09
C GLN A 417 -3.67 -7.01 -14.10
N ALA A 418 -4.76 -7.57 -14.61
CA ALA A 418 -5.54 -6.97 -15.70
C ALA A 418 -6.07 -5.56 -15.35
N SER A 419 -6.59 -5.36 -14.13
CA SER A 419 -7.06 -4.06 -13.65
C SER A 419 -5.94 -3.03 -13.59
N SER A 420 -4.79 -3.42 -13.04
CA SER A 420 -3.61 -2.56 -12.94
C SER A 420 -3.07 -2.18 -14.32
N LEU A 421 -2.97 -3.15 -15.22
CA LEU A 421 -2.48 -2.90 -16.58
C LEU A 421 -3.41 -1.95 -17.35
N THR A 422 -4.74 -2.13 -17.22
CA THR A 422 -5.73 -1.28 -17.87
C THR A 422 -5.67 0.17 -17.35
N GLU A 423 -5.53 0.36 -16.05
CA GLU A 423 -5.35 1.68 -15.45
C GLU A 423 -4.06 2.33 -15.96
N GLN A 424 -2.95 1.61 -15.91
CA GLN A 424 -1.65 2.16 -16.31
C GLN A 424 -1.57 2.44 -17.82
N LEU A 425 -2.28 1.68 -18.67
CA LEU A 425 -2.40 1.98 -20.08
C LEU A 425 -3.01 3.38 -20.33
N LEU A 426 -4.11 3.71 -19.63
CA LEU A 426 -4.72 5.04 -19.72
C LEU A 426 -3.77 6.14 -19.29
N VAL A 427 -3.03 5.92 -18.19
CA VAL A 427 -2.03 6.87 -17.66
C VAL A 427 -0.92 7.12 -18.66
N VAL A 428 -0.40 6.06 -19.26
CA VAL A 428 0.67 6.14 -20.29
C VAL A 428 0.19 6.86 -21.54
N LEU A 429 -1.00 6.55 -22.02
CA LEU A 429 -1.60 7.24 -23.17
C LEU A 429 -1.80 8.73 -22.93
N ASP A 430 -2.24 9.12 -21.73
CA ASP A 430 -2.40 10.54 -21.39
C ASP A 430 -1.05 11.28 -21.32
N MET A 431 0.02 10.58 -20.95
CA MET A 431 1.38 11.13 -20.98
C MET A 431 1.88 11.34 -22.41
N LEU A 432 1.64 10.39 -23.32
CA LEU A 432 2.13 10.39 -24.70
C LEU A 432 1.22 11.17 -25.66
N ASP A 433 0.02 11.57 -25.23
CA ASP A 433 -1.09 12.15 -26.00
C ASP A 433 -1.68 11.22 -27.08
N ALA A 434 -0.88 10.49 -27.83
CA ALA A 434 -1.28 9.44 -28.75
C ALA A 434 -0.09 8.51 -29.03
N ALA A 435 -0.34 7.21 -29.08
CA ALA A 435 0.70 6.22 -29.35
C ALA A 435 0.12 4.99 -30.06
N THR A 436 0.96 4.27 -30.81
CA THR A 436 0.64 2.92 -31.25
C THR A 436 0.81 1.94 -30.09
N ILE A 437 0.18 0.79 -30.21
CA ILE A 437 0.34 -0.31 -29.24
C ILE A 437 1.82 -0.71 -29.13
N GLU A 438 2.52 -0.77 -30.24
CA GLU A 438 3.94 -1.12 -30.29
C GLU A 438 4.83 -0.08 -29.58
N GLU A 439 4.54 1.23 -29.73
CA GLU A 439 5.24 2.29 -29.02
C GLU A 439 5.04 2.19 -27.49
N ILE A 440 3.86 1.76 -27.03
CA ILE A 440 3.58 1.56 -25.61
C ILE A 440 4.29 0.31 -25.10
N GLU A 441 4.19 -0.80 -25.81
CA GLU A 441 4.78 -2.09 -25.42
C GLU A 441 6.31 -2.00 -25.36
N ASN A 442 6.93 -1.47 -26.40
CA ASN A 442 8.39 -1.40 -26.47
C ASN A 442 8.97 -0.19 -25.72
N GLY A 443 8.19 0.88 -25.60
CA GLY A 443 8.67 2.13 -25.02
C GLY A 443 8.58 2.21 -23.51
N ILE A 444 7.40 2.05 -22.95
CA ILE A 444 7.15 2.29 -21.51
C ILE A 444 6.97 1.00 -20.74
N LEU A 445 6.15 0.09 -21.27
CA LEU A 445 5.89 -1.17 -20.60
C LEU A 445 7.03 -2.16 -20.78
N GLY A 446 7.78 -2.08 -21.89
CA GLY A 446 9.00 -2.86 -22.12
C GLY A 446 10.08 -2.63 -21.06
N ASP A 447 10.13 -1.42 -20.48
CA ASP A 447 11.06 -1.08 -19.39
C ASP A 447 10.51 -1.43 -17.98
N SER A 448 9.37 -2.13 -17.90
CA SER A 448 8.76 -2.49 -16.61
C SER A 448 9.53 -3.59 -15.88
N TYR A 449 9.39 -3.58 -14.54
CA TYR A 449 9.91 -4.66 -13.70
C TYR A 449 9.22 -5.99 -14.00
N LEU A 450 7.95 -5.93 -14.45
CA LEU A 450 7.20 -7.08 -14.93
C LEU A 450 7.95 -7.80 -16.07
N ILE A 451 8.40 -7.07 -17.09
CA ILE A 451 9.15 -7.63 -18.20
C ILE A 451 10.54 -8.08 -17.77
N HIS A 452 11.22 -7.29 -16.92
CA HIS A 452 12.51 -7.67 -16.36
C HIS A 452 12.42 -9.02 -15.63
N CYS A 453 11.42 -9.22 -14.77
CA CYS A 453 11.16 -10.49 -14.09
C CYS A 453 10.86 -11.63 -15.09
N ALA A 454 10.08 -11.36 -16.14
CA ALA A 454 9.72 -12.37 -17.14
C ALA A 454 10.95 -12.86 -17.94
N ILE A 455 11.83 -11.94 -18.34
CA ILE A 455 13.08 -12.25 -19.04
C ILE A 455 13.99 -13.10 -18.13
N ARG A 456 14.19 -12.67 -16.90
CA ARG A 456 15.00 -13.40 -15.90
C ARG A 456 14.53 -14.83 -15.69
N ASP A 457 13.22 -15.03 -15.53
CA ASP A 457 12.65 -16.35 -15.26
C ASP A 457 12.62 -17.26 -16.51
N SER A 458 13.29 -16.86 -17.60
CA SER A 458 13.30 -17.56 -18.90
C SER A 458 11.90 -17.93 -19.39
N ARG A 459 10.87 -17.22 -18.87
CA ARG A 459 9.54 -17.29 -19.47
C ARG A 459 9.71 -16.72 -20.87
N ALA A 460 9.24 -17.43 -21.88
CA ALA A 460 9.19 -16.91 -23.24
C ALA A 460 8.76 -15.44 -23.15
N PRO A 461 9.38 -14.49 -23.88
CA PRO A 461 9.04 -13.08 -23.74
C PRO A 461 7.53 -13.03 -23.83
N MET A 462 6.92 -12.88 -22.66
CA MET A 462 5.48 -12.83 -22.60
C MET A 462 5.19 -11.57 -23.39
N ARG A 463 4.60 -11.72 -24.55
CA ARG A 463 3.87 -10.65 -25.21
C ARG A 463 2.64 -10.35 -24.31
N VAL A 464 2.96 -10.15 -23.02
CA VAL A 464 2.04 -9.86 -21.92
C VAL A 464 1.20 -8.66 -22.24
N LEU A 465 1.71 -7.89 -23.20
CA LEU A 465 1.23 -6.59 -23.57
C LEU A 465 0.70 -6.54 -25.00
N GLN A 466 0.70 -7.65 -25.71
CA GLN A 466 -0.08 -7.67 -26.95
C GLN A 466 -1.52 -7.34 -26.57
N LEU A 467 -1.84 -6.09 -26.79
CA LEU A 467 -3.19 -5.53 -26.64
C LEU A 467 -4.15 -6.12 -27.71
N GLY A 468 -3.63 -6.95 -28.60
CA GLY A 468 -4.33 -7.84 -29.53
C GLY A 468 -4.26 -9.28 -29.04
N ASP A 469 -4.22 -10.28 -29.84
CA ASP A 469 -4.29 -11.73 -29.58
C ASP A 469 -3.53 -12.25 -28.36
N ILE A 470 -4.09 -12.06 -27.17
CA ILE A 470 -3.58 -12.66 -25.94
C ILE A 470 -4.08 -14.11 -25.91
N SER A 471 -3.17 -15.09 -25.69
CA SER A 471 -3.62 -16.48 -25.54
C SER A 471 -4.57 -16.58 -24.34
N ALA A 472 -5.58 -17.42 -24.48
CA ALA A 472 -6.56 -17.68 -23.43
C ALA A 472 -5.91 -18.08 -22.09
N ILE A 473 -4.79 -18.81 -22.12
CA ILE A 473 -4.00 -19.19 -20.94
C ILE A 473 -3.41 -17.94 -20.26
N THR A 474 -2.88 -17.01 -21.03
CA THR A 474 -2.33 -15.75 -20.50
C THR A 474 -3.41 -14.89 -19.84
N VAL A 475 -4.61 -14.86 -20.41
CA VAL A 475 -5.77 -14.16 -19.81
C VAL A 475 -6.14 -14.81 -18.48
N LEU A 476 -6.23 -16.13 -18.43
CA LEU A 476 -6.50 -16.87 -17.19
C LEU A 476 -5.44 -16.60 -16.11
N GLU A 477 -4.16 -16.62 -16.50
CA GLU A 477 -3.04 -16.36 -15.59
C GLU A 477 -3.04 -14.95 -15.03
N ARG A 478 -3.55 -13.96 -15.78
CA ARG A 478 -3.71 -12.58 -15.32
C ARG A 478 -4.82 -12.41 -14.29
N HIS A 479 -5.85 -13.23 -14.36
CA HIS A 479 -7.00 -13.18 -13.46
C HIS A 479 -6.88 -14.12 -12.26
N ALA A 480 -5.68 -14.60 -11.95
CA ALA A 480 -5.44 -15.48 -10.82
C ALA A 480 -4.07 -15.23 -10.17
N LEU A 481 -3.98 -15.54 -8.88
CA LEU A 481 -2.69 -15.53 -8.19
C LEU A 481 -1.79 -16.66 -8.75
N PRO A 482 -0.46 -16.48 -8.81
CA PRO A 482 0.46 -17.51 -9.30
C PRO A 482 0.27 -18.88 -8.63
N GLU A 483 0.01 -18.91 -7.33
CA GLU A 483 -0.28 -20.14 -6.57
C GLU A 483 -1.58 -20.80 -7.04
N THR A 484 -2.59 -19.99 -7.36
CA THR A 484 -3.89 -20.48 -7.90
C THR A 484 -3.72 -21.04 -9.29
N VAL A 485 -2.93 -20.41 -10.12
CA VAL A 485 -2.55 -20.91 -11.46
C VAL A 485 -1.82 -22.25 -11.35
N GLN A 486 -0.84 -22.34 -10.44
CA GLN A 486 -0.11 -23.58 -10.20
C GLN A 486 -1.03 -24.70 -9.70
N SER A 487 -1.96 -24.39 -8.82
CA SER A 487 -2.97 -25.35 -8.35
C SER A 487 -3.92 -25.76 -9.47
N GLY A 488 -4.35 -24.83 -10.31
CA GLY A 488 -5.13 -25.11 -11.52
C GLY A 488 -4.41 -26.05 -12.49
N ARG A 489 -3.12 -25.84 -12.73
CA ARG A 489 -2.28 -26.73 -13.55
C ARG A 489 -2.14 -28.12 -12.94
N LYS A 490 -2.02 -28.26 -11.62
CA LYS A 490 -2.01 -29.56 -10.95
C LYS A 490 -3.32 -30.31 -11.14
N ASN A 491 -4.46 -29.60 -11.11
CA ASN A 491 -5.78 -30.18 -11.33
C ASN A 491 -6.01 -30.67 -12.77
N LEU A 492 -5.21 -30.26 -13.75
CA LEU A 492 -5.24 -30.84 -15.10
C LEU A 492 -4.92 -32.34 -15.13
N LEU A 493 -4.28 -32.86 -14.07
CA LEU A 493 -4.08 -34.31 -13.88
C LEU A 493 -5.39 -35.04 -13.49
N GLY A 494 -6.43 -34.30 -13.07
CA GLY A 494 -7.75 -34.80 -12.80
C GLY A 494 -8.62 -34.92 -14.07
N ARG A 495 -9.90 -35.19 -13.89
CA ARG A 495 -10.86 -35.23 -15.02
C ARG A 495 -11.63 -33.92 -15.08
N THR A 496 -11.52 -33.24 -16.20
CA THR A 496 -12.37 -32.08 -16.53
C THR A 496 -13.31 -32.50 -17.66
N MET A 497 -14.60 -32.24 -17.47
CA MET A 497 -15.63 -32.55 -18.47
C MET A 497 -16.34 -31.27 -18.87
N ILE A 498 -16.13 -30.82 -20.10
CA ILE A 498 -16.87 -29.69 -20.69
C ILE A 498 -18.27 -30.17 -21.01
N ARG A 499 -19.30 -29.56 -20.42
CA ARG A 499 -20.72 -29.93 -20.61
C ARG A 499 -21.51 -28.94 -21.44
N GLU A 500 -21.13 -27.67 -21.39
CA GLU A 500 -21.82 -26.59 -22.10
C GLU A 500 -20.78 -25.76 -22.84
N LYS A 501 -21.03 -25.62 -24.13
CA LYS A 501 -20.17 -24.82 -25.02
C LYS A 501 -21.03 -24.20 -26.09
N ASN A 502 -21.19 -22.90 -26.05
CA ASN A 502 -21.81 -22.12 -27.10
C ASN A 502 -21.09 -20.74 -27.21
N GLU A 503 -21.55 -19.88 -28.07
CA GLU A 503 -20.92 -18.57 -28.32
C GLU A 503 -20.81 -17.67 -27.07
N THR A 504 -21.59 -17.94 -26.02
CA THR A 504 -21.70 -17.08 -24.84
C THR A 504 -21.42 -17.78 -23.53
N VAL A 505 -21.31 -19.08 -23.51
CA VAL A 505 -21.15 -19.87 -22.26
C VAL A 505 -20.17 -21.03 -22.46
N LEU A 506 -19.26 -21.17 -21.52
CA LEU A 506 -18.41 -22.33 -21.32
C LEU A 506 -18.67 -22.89 -19.91
N GLY A 507 -19.20 -24.09 -19.82
CA GLY A 507 -19.49 -24.73 -18.54
C GLY A 507 -18.97 -26.17 -18.47
N GLY A 508 -18.60 -26.61 -17.29
CA GLY A 508 -18.11 -27.97 -17.09
C GLY A 508 -18.01 -28.39 -15.64
N ILE A 509 -17.59 -29.63 -15.45
CA ILE A 509 -17.27 -30.19 -14.14
C ILE A 509 -15.78 -30.46 -14.08
N VAL A 510 -15.13 -29.89 -13.08
CA VAL A 510 -13.73 -30.13 -12.75
C VAL A 510 -13.67 -31.07 -11.56
N THR A 511 -12.97 -32.19 -11.73
CA THR A 511 -12.64 -33.10 -10.64
C THR A 511 -11.24 -32.80 -10.18
N SER A 512 -11.10 -32.28 -8.97
CA SER A 512 -9.82 -31.99 -8.36
C SER A 512 -9.03 -33.26 -8.05
N VAL A 513 -7.72 -33.09 -7.82
CA VAL A 513 -6.83 -34.20 -7.46
C VAL A 513 -7.21 -34.88 -6.15
N ASP A 514 -7.90 -34.18 -5.25
CA ASP A 514 -8.47 -34.68 -3.99
C ASP A 514 -9.80 -35.44 -4.18
N GLY A 515 -10.29 -35.55 -5.41
CA GLY A 515 -11.55 -36.26 -5.76
C GLY A 515 -12.80 -35.39 -5.66
N GLY A 516 -12.71 -34.13 -5.23
CA GLY A 516 -13.85 -33.22 -5.19
C GLY A 516 -14.33 -32.84 -6.60
N GLN A 517 -15.66 -32.76 -6.81
CA GLN A 517 -16.26 -32.34 -8.08
C GLN A 517 -16.85 -30.93 -7.96
N TYR A 518 -16.44 -30.05 -8.88
CA TYR A 518 -16.84 -28.65 -8.88
C TYR A 518 -17.46 -28.27 -10.23
N THR A 519 -18.66 -27.70 -10.17
CA THR A 519 -19.32 -27.14 -11.35
C THR A 519 -18.79 -25.74 -11.58
N CYS A 520 -18.23 -25.52 -12.75
CA CYS A 520 -17.58 -24.26 -13.15
C CYS A 520 -18.25 -23.73 -14.42
N ARG A 521 -18.40 -22.41 -14.52
CA ARG A 521 -19.04 -21.77 -15.67
C ARG A 521 -18.41 -20.38 -15.92
N PHE A 522 -18.10 -20.10 -17.18
CA PHE A 522 -17.85 -18.76 -17.71
C PHE A 522 -19.06 -18.33 -18.55
N SER A 523 -19.48 -17.08 -18.44
CA SER A 523 -20.60 -16.54 -19.21
C SER A 523 -20.22 -15.23 -19.87
N ALA A 524 -20.49 -15.10 -21.17
CA ALA A 524 -20.22 -13.91 -21.97
C ALA A 524 -21.42 -12.94 -22.04
N ARG A 525 -22.52 -13.21 -21.33
CA ARG A 525 -23.72 -12.35 -21.41
C ARG A 525 -23.54 -11.06 -20.63
N LEU A 526 -23.65 -9.95 -21.31
CA LEU A 526 -24.07 -8.69 -20.72
C LEU A 526 -25.51 -8.84 -20.24
N SER A 527 -25.78 -8.62 -18.96
CA SER A 527 -27.16 -8.50 -18.49
C SER A 527 -27.82 -7.28 -19.13
N THR A 528 -29.14 -7.26 -19.20
CA THR A 528 -29.92 -6.12 -19.68
C THR A 528 -29.68 -4.83 -18.87
N ALA A 529 -29.03 -4.93 -17.72
CA ALA A 529 -28.60 -3.83 -16.86
C ALA A 529 -27.13 -3.40 -17.08
N GLY A 530 -26.43 -3.97 -18.08
CA GLY A 530 -25.01 -3.65 -18.33
C GLY A 530 -24.03 -4.38 -17.42
N LEU A 531 -24.51 -5.20 -16.48
CA LEU A 531 -23.69 -6.05 -15.62
C LEU A 531 -23.28 -7.31 -16.36
N VAL A 532 -21.99 -7.62 -16.34
CA VAL A 532 -21.46 -8.88 -16.88
C VAL A 532 -21.76 -9.99 -15.87
N GLU A 533 -22.45 -11.04 -16.29
CA GLU A 533 -22.52 -12.27 -15.48
C GLU A 533 -21.10 -12.84 -15.37
N GLY A 534 -20.55 -12.80 -14.17
CA GLY A 534 -19.18 -13.26 -13.89
C GLY A 534 -19.04 -14.77 -13.92
N PRO A 535 -17.82 -15.31 -13.86
CA PRO A 535 -17.58 -16.73 -13.74
C PRO A 535 -18.13 -17.25 -12.41
N MET A 536 -18.66 -18.45 -12.43
CA MET A 536 -19.23 -19.14 -11.27
C MET A 536 -18.49 -20.45 -11.02
N CYS A 537 -18.25 -20.76 -9.76
CA CYS A 537 -17.74 -22.05 -9.33
C CYS A 537 -18.42 -22.48 -8.03
N SER A 538 -18.82 -23.77 -7.97
CA SER A 538 -19.45 -24.34 -6.78
C SER A 538 -18.51 -24.46 -5.57
N CYS A 539 -17.24 -24.09 -5.68
CA CYS A 539 -16.31 -24.03 -4.54
C CYS A 539 -16.62 -22.90 -3.56
N GLY A 540 -17.53 -22.00 -3.90
CA GLY A 540 -17.95 -20.90 -3.03
C GLY A 540 -16.88 -19.84 -2.77
N LEU A 541 -15.74 -19.88 -3.45
CA LEU A 541 -14.76 -18.80 -3.38
C LEU A 541 -15.34 -17.59 -4.10
N PRO A 542 -15.38 -16.40 -3.44
CA PRO A 542 -15.90 -15.22 -4.05
C PRO A 542 -15.01 -14.87 -5.25
N ILE A 543 -15.60 -14.87 -6.41
CA ILE A 543 -14.96 -14.33 -7.60
C ILE A 543 -15.27 -12.84 -7.53
N THR A 544 -14.29 -12.09 -7.07
CA THR A 544 -14.41 -10.64 -7.03
C THR A 544 -14.33 -10.08 -8.44
N GLU A 545 -14.96 -8.93 -8.68
CA GLU A 545 -14.89 -8.20 -9.95
C GLU A 545 -13.45 -7.84 -10.36
N ASP A 546 -12.51 -7.91 -9.42
CA ASP A 546 -11.06 -7.74 -9.64
C ASP A 546 -10.37 -8.95 -10.28
N GLY A 547 -11.13 -9.95 -10.72
CA GLY A 547 -10.62 -11.00 -11.59
C GLY A 547 -9.78 -12.07 -10.90
N ILE A 548 -10.01 -12.38 -9.64
CA ILE A 548 -9.36 -13.53 -9.00
C ILE A 548 -10.17 -14.79 -9.29
N LEU A 549 -9.74 -15.55 -10.30
CA LEU A 549 -10.33 -16.86 -10.61
C LEU A 549 -9.84 -17.90 -9.60
N CYS A 550 -10.74 -18.78 -9.17
CA CYS A 550 -10.34 -19.96 -8.40
C CYS A 550 -9.62 -20.98 -9.29
N HIS A 551 -8.84 -21.87 -8.68
CA HIS A 551 -8.07 -22.89 -9.42
C HIS A 551 -8.95 -23.86 -10.25
N HIS A 552 -10.22 -24.08 -9.90
CA HIS A 552 -11.13 -24.91 -10.70
C HIS A 552 -11.53 -24.21 -12.02
N LEU A 553 -11.81 -22.90 -11.97
CA LEU A 553 -12.06 -22.11 -13.19
C LEU A 553 -10.82 -22.04 -14.06
N ILE A 554 -9.64 -21.89 -13.47
CA ILE A 554 -8.37 -21.98 -14.21
C ILE A 554 -8.23 -23.31 -14.90
N THR A 555 -8.52 -24.41 -14.21
CA THR A 555 -8.46 -25.76 -14.79
C THR A 555 -9.44 -25.95 -15.94
N LEU A 556 -10.71 -25.50 -15.78
CA LEU A 556 -11.70 -25.53 -16.86
C LEU A 556 -11.23 -24.73 -18.06
N GLY A 557 -10.73 -23.51 -17.82
CA GLY A 557 -10.25 -22.63 -18.86
C GLY A 557 -9.03 -23.20 -19.61
N MET A 558 -8.06 -23.76 -18.90
CA MET A 558 -6.89 -24.39 -19.51
C MET A 558 -7.25 -25.64 -20.33
N THR A 559 -8.18 -26.46 -19.83
CA THR A 559 -8.68 -27.63 -20.55
C THR A 559 -9.35 -27.19 -21.86
N ALA A 560 -10.22 -26.21 -21.78
CA ALA A 560 -10.92 -25.72 -22.96
C ALA A 560 -9.95 -25.04 -23.95
N ALA A 561 -8.93 -24.31 -23.48
CA ALA A 561 -7.90 -23.74 -24.34
C ALA A 561 -7.11 -24.81 -25.11
N SER A 562 -6.81 -25.94 -24.47
CA SER A 562 -6.10 -27.04 -25.12
C SER A 562 -6.96 -27.79 -26.11
N GLU A 563 -8.28 -27.92 -25.86
CA GLU A 563 -9.20 -28.66 -26.74
C GLU A 563 -9.74 -27.79 -27.90
N LEU A 564 -9.88 -26.48 -27.69
CA LEU A 564 -10.64 -25.59 -28.57
C LEU A 564 -9.80 -24.51 -29.28
N GLY A 565 -8.53 -24.38 -28.91
CA GLY A 565 -7.61 -23.42 -29.54
C GLY A 565 -7.81 -21.95 -29.13
N THR A 566 -9.02 -21.54 -28.75
CA THR A 566 -9.30 -20.17 -28.29
C THR A 566 -10.32 -20.17 -27.14
N LEU A 567 -10.03 -19.44 -26.10
CA LEU A 567 -10.95 -19.16 -25.00
C LEU A 567 -11.22 -17.68 -24.82
N ALA A 568 -10.66 -16.88 -25.68
CA ALA A 568 -10.73 -15.45 -25.58
C ALA A 568 -12.17 -14.96 -25.31
N ASP A 569 -13.12 -15.49 -26.06
CA ASP A 569 -14.51 -15.07 -26.03
C ASP A 569 -15.27 -15.46 -24.74
N TYR A 570 -14.77 -16.43 -23.97
CA TYR A 570 -15.44 -16.92 -22.74
C TYR A 570 -14.82 -16.39 -21.45
N VAL A 571 -13.54 -16.10 -21.45
CA VAL A 571 -12.83 -15.62 -20.25
C VAL A 571 -13.00 -14.13 -20.08
N ILE A 572 -13.29 -13.45 -21.14
CA ILE A 572 -13.34 -12.01 -21.27
C ILE A 572 -14.60 -11.34 -20.76
N PRO A 573 -15.76 -11.98 -20.63
CA PRO A 573 -16.90 -11.31 -20.02
C PRO A 573 -16.62 -10.82 -18.63
N LEU A 574 -15.55 -11.31 -18.04
CA LEU A 574 -15.17 -10.90 -16.70
C LEU A 574 -14.73 -9.46 -16.59
N SER A 575 -14.10 -8.99 -17.60
CA SER A 575 -13.63 -7.61 -17.62
C SER A 575 -13.59 -7.01 -19.02
N LEU A 576 -13.49 -7.83 -20.04
CA LEU A 576 -13.09 -7.40 -21.37
C LEU A 576 -13.67 -8.35 -22.39
N SER A 577 -14.86 -8.12 -22.90
CA SER A 577 -15.42 -8.93 -24.00
C SER A 577 -14.59 -8.84 -25.27
N GLU A 578 -13.53 -8.14 -25.21
CA GLU A 578 -12.52 -8.02 -26.23
C GLU A 578 -11.19 -8.14 -25.53
N THR A 579 -10.37 -8.91 -26.05
CA THR A 579 -9.19 -9.55 -25.56
C THR A 579 -8.08 -8.61 -25.07
N SER A 580 -8.36 -7.29 -24.89
CA SER A 580 -7.30 -6.35 -24.55
C SER A 580 -7.73 -5.24 -23.59
N PRO A 581 -6.83 -4.77 -22.71
CA PRO A 581 -7.02 -3.55 -21.92
C PRO A 581 -7.45 -2.35 -22.78
N ALA A 582 -6.93 -2.24 -24.00
CA ALA A 582 -7.29 -1.17 -24.92
C ALA A 582 -8.75 -1.29 -25.41
N GLY A 583 -9.20 -2.50 -25.78
CA GLY A 583 -10.58 -2.73 -26.19
C GLY A 583 -11.58 -2.35 -25.08
N PHE A 584 -11.25 -2.67 -23.83
CA PHE A 584 -12.07 -2.28 -22.68
C PHE A 584 -12.16 -0.76 -22.49
N LEU A 585 -11.02 -0.07 -22.56
CA LEU A 585 -10.99 1.39 -22.47
C LEU A 585 -11.74 2.06 -23.63
N ILE A 586 -11.69 1.49 -24.84
CA ILE A 586 -12.45 1.97 -26.00
C ILE A 586 -13.94 1.87 -25.74
N ARG A 587 -14.42 0.75 -25.22
CA ARG A 587 -15.85 0.56 -24.93
C ARG A 587 -16.36 1.47 -23.81
N LEU A 588 -15.55 1.74 -22.82
CA LEU A 588 -15.87 2.74 -21.81
C LEU A 588 -15.80 4.18 -22.34
N GLY A 589 -15.35 4.39 -23.59
CA GLY A 589 -15.17 5.71 -24.16
C GLY A 589 -14.02 6.50 -23.54
N LEU A 590 -13.08 5.81 -22.87
CA LEU A 590 -11.94 6.46 -22.23
C LEU A 590 -10.79 6.69 -23.20
N ILE A 591 -10.68 5.85 -24.22
CA ILE A 591 -9.73 6.03 -25.35
C ILE A 591 -10.47 5.85 -26.68
N GLU A 592 -9.88 6.38 -27.73
CA GLU A 592 -10.40 6.27 -29.10
C GLU A 592 -9.26 6.00 -30.08
N GLY A 593 -9.59 5.39 -31.23
CA GLY A 593 -8.66 5.27 -32.35
C GLY A 593 -8.37 6.64 -32.95
N ALA A 594 -7.09 6.91 -33.21
CA ALA A 594 -6.65 8.06 -33.97
C ALA A 594 -6.26 7.63 -35.40
N THR A 595 -6.01 8.61 -36.26
CA THR A 595 -5.38 8.35 -37.58
C THR A 595 -4.04 7.66 -37.40
N ASP A 596 -3.60 6.87 -38.38
CA ASP A 596 -2.31 6.18 -38.43
C ASP A 596 -2.12 5.01 -37.39
N GLY A 597 -3.21 4.35 -37.02
CA GLY A 597 -3.16 3.18 -36.11
C GLY A 597 -2.80 3.51 -34.67
N LYS A 598 -2.78 4.80 -34.31
CA LYS A 598 -2.59 5.26 -32.95
C LYS A 598 -3.90 5.20 -32.16
N ILE A 599 -3.77 5.09 -30.87
CA ILE A 599 -4.85 5.26 -29.90
C ILE A 599 -4.54 6.49 -29.03
N LYS A 600 -5.58 7.19 -28.57
CA LYS A 600 -5.43 8.39 -27.73
C LYS A 600 -6.53 8.45 -26.67
N PRO A 601 -6.30 9.12 -25.55
CA PRO A 601 -7.34 9.31 -24.54
C PRO A 601 -8.39 10.31 -25.03
N THR A 602 -9.64 10.02 -24.74
CA THR A 602 -10.76 10.95 -24.94
C THR A 602 -10.76 12.05 -23.87
N LYS A 603 -11.66 13.03 -23.97
CA LYS A 603 -11.89 14.02 -22.89
C LYS A 603 -12.27 13.32 -21.59
N LEU A 604 -13.11 12.29 -21.66
CA LEU A 604 -13.51 11.45 -20.53
C LEU A 604 -12.32 10.69 -19.93
N GLY A 605 -11.48 10.07 -20.77
CA GLY A 605 -10.28 9.37 -20.32
C GLY A 605 -9.27 10.30 -19.63
N ARG A 606 -9.04 11.50 -20.17
CA ARG A 606 -8.19 12.51 -19.54
C ARG A 606 -8.74 12.97 -18.19
N ALA A 607 -10.05 13.19 -18.10
CA ALA A 607 -10.70 13.56 -16.84
C ALA A 607 -10.56 12.42 -15.81
N THR A 608 -10.86 11.19 -16.20
CA THR A 608 -10.68 10.00 -15.36
C THR A 608 -9.27 9.94 -14.78
N ASN A 609 -8.27 10.12 -15.63
CA ASN A 609 -6.87 10.09 -15.22
C ASN A 609 -6.51 11.22 -14.24
N ARG A 610 -6.94 12.46 -14.52
CA ARG A 610 -6.69 13.63 -13.66
C ARG A 610 -7.42 13.57 -12.32
N LEU A 611 -8.61 12.97 -12.30
CA LEU A 611 -9.41 12.75 -11.08
C LEU A 611 -8.88 11.59 -10.24
N TYR A 612 -7.92 10.83 -10.76
CA TYR A 612 -7.33 9.67 -10.08
C TYR A 612 -8.34 8.56 -9.78
N LEU A 613 -9.37 8.43 -10.63
CA LEU A 613 -10.39 7.40 -10.48
C LEU A 613 -9.90 6.04 -10.97
N SER A 614 -10.24 4.98 -10.23
CA SER A 614 -10.01 3.62 -10.70
C SER A 614 -10.94 3.28 -11.87
N ILE A 615 -10.51 2.39 -12.75
CA ILE A 615 -11.34 1.99 -13.90
C ILE A 615 -12.67 1.33 -13.47
N PRO A 616 -12.70 0.44 -12.46
CA PRO A 616 -13.97 -0.05 -11.91
C PRO A 616 -14.90 1.05 -11.44
N THR A 617 -14.38 2.02 -10.71
CA THR A 617 -15.15 3.18 -10.22
C THR A 617 -15.76 4.00 -11.35
N VAL A 618 -14.97 4.31 -12.38
CA VAL A 618 -15.47 5.06 -13.54
C VAL A 618 -16.57 4.29 -14.25
N ARG A 619 -16.39 2.98 -14.46
CA ARG A 619 -17.41 2.12 -15.06
C ARG A 619 -18.75 2.22 -14.33
N GLU A 620 -18.73 2.08 -13.00
CA GLU A 620 -19.94 2.16 -12.18
C GLU A 620 -20.56 3.56 -12.20
N ILE A 621 -19.75 4.60 -12.08
CA ILE A 621 -20.24 5.99 -12.19
C ILE A 621 -20.96 6.18 -13.55
N LEU A 622 -20.31 5.84 -14.65
CA LEU A 622 -20.89 6.01 -15.97
C LEU A 622 -22.18 5.20 -16.19
N ALA A 623 -22.26 4.00 -15.60
CA ALA A 623 -23.44 3.16 -15.70
C ALA A 623 -24.63 3.72 -14.89
N LEU A 624 -24.39 4.29 -13.72
CA LEU A 624 -25.41 4.68 -12.76
C LEU A 624 -25.77 6.18 -12.81
N LEU A 625 -24.87 7.00 -13.35
CA LEU A 625 -25.08 8.46 -13.44
C LEU A 625 -26.38 8.85 -14.17
N PRO A 626 -26.76 8.19 -15.30
CA PRO A 626 -28.01 8.50 -16.00
C PRO A 626 -29.28 8.19 -15.16
N MET A 627 -29.17 7.33 -14.14
CA MET A 627 -30.26 6.93 -13.27
C MET A 627 -30.37 7.83 -12.02
N THR A 628 -29.47 8.80 -11.86
CA THR A 628 -29.38 9.65 -10.67
C THR A 628 -30.30 10.87 -10.85
N GLU A 629 -31.49 10.83 -10.25
CA GLU A 629 -32.52 11.84 -10.43
C GLU A 629 -32.70 12.83 -9.28
N ASN A 630 -32.23 12.48 -8.08
CA ASN A 630 -32.40 13.26 -6.85
C ASN A 630 -31.27 13.02 -5.85
N SER A 631 -31.28 13.77 -4.74
CA SER A 631 -30.25 13.66 -3.71
C SER A 631 -30.15 12.26 -3.09
N SER A 632 -31.27 11.55 -2.96
CA SER A 632 -31.25 10.18 -2.40
C SER A 632 -30.59 9.18 -3.34
N SER A 633 -30.85 9.26 -4.65
CA SER A 633 -30.16 8.41 -5.64
C SER A 633 -28.67 8.78 -5.76
N LEU A 634 -28.30 10.04 -5.60
CA LEU A 634 -26.90 10.46 -5.58
C LEU A 634 -26.16 9.96 -4.31
N LEU A 635 -26.81 9.99 -3.15
CA LEU A 635 -26.27 9.42 -1.92
C LEU A 635 -26.08 7.91 -2.04
N TRP A 636 -27.03 7.22 -2.65
CA TRP A 636 -26.90 5.80 -2.93
C TRP A 636 -25.74 5.51 -3.88
N LEU A 637 -25.60 6.29 -4.96
CA LEU A 637 -24.45 6.19 -5.86
C LEU A 637 -23.13 6.39 -5.11
N LEU A 638 -23.03 7.47 -4.34
CA LEU A 638 -21.83 7.79 -3.56
C LEU A 638 -21.45 6.65 -2.62
N ARG A 639 -22.43 6.08 -1.90
CA ARG A 639 -22.25 4.92 -1.06
C ARG A 639 -21.71 3.72 -1.84
N HIS A 640 -22.34 3.40 -2.96
CA HIS A 640 -21.95 2.27 -3.81
C HIS A 640 -20.49 2.41 -4.27
N ILE A 641 -20.10 3.60 -4.71
CA ILE A 641 -18.74 3.88 -5.15
C ILE A 641 -17.73 3.80 -3.98
N ILE A 642 -18.09 4.31 -2.80
CA ILE A 642 -17.24 4.18 -1.61
C ILE A 642 -16.98 2.70 -1.27
N SER A 643 -18.01 1.84 -1.40
CA SER A 643 -17.85 0.39 -1.20
C SER A 643 -16.84 -0.23 -2.16
N ILE A 644 -16.86 0.17 -3.42
CA ILE A 644 -15.91 -0.29 -4.44
C ILE A 644 -14.49 0.18 -4.12
N GLU A 645 -14.31 1.47 -3.82
CA GLU A 645 -12.99 2.05 -3.55
C GLU A 645 -12.35 1.52 -2.25
N THR A 646 -13.17 1.24 -1.24
CA THR A 646 -12.67 0.76 0.06
C THR A 646 -12.64 -0.76 0.20
N GLY A 647 -13.30 -1.48 -0.70
CA GLY A 647 -13.46 -2.93 -0.62
C GLY A 647 -14.26 -3.39 0.61
N THR A 648 -15.03 -2.50 1.24
CA THR A 648 -15.80 -2.78 2.44
C THR A 648 -17.27 -3.01 2.12
N THR A 649 -17.85 -4.08 2.65
CA THR A 649 -19.32 -4.25 2.69
C THR A 649 -19.88 -3.21 3.66
N LEU A 650 -20.71 -2.32 3.15
CA LEU A 650 -21.32 -1.25 3.93
C LEU A 650 -22.59 -1.78 4.60
N ASP A 651 -22.68 -1.62 5.90
CA ASP A 651 -23.87 -1.95 6.69
C ASP A 651 -24.79 -0.74 6.88
N GLU A 652 -25.93 -0.94 7.50
CA GLU A 652 -26.92 0.11 7.77
C GLU A 652 -26.35 1.24 8.66
N SER A 653 -25.42 0.92 9.56
CA SER A 653 -24.77 1.91 10.41
C SER A 653 -23.93 2.88 9.61
N PHE A 654 -23.22 2.39 8.59
CA PHE A 654 -22.43 3.21 7.68
C PHE A 654 -23.33 4.11 6.84
N ASP A 655 -24.45 3.62 6.35
CA ASP A 655 -25.41 4.40 5.56
C ASP A 655 -25.98 5.57 6.35
N ASN A 656 -26.35 5.28 7.57
CA ASN A 656 -26.86 6.30 8.49
C ASN A 656 -25.78 7.32 8.82
N LEU A 657 -24.53 6.88 9.02
CA LEU A 657 -23.40 7.78 9.25
C LEU A 657 -23.18 8.70 8.04
N LEU A 658 -23.05 8.14 6.83
CA LEU A 658 -22.81 8.91 5.60
C LEU A 658 -23.94 9.92 5.35
N SER A 659 -25.18 9.50 5.51
CA SER A 659 -26.34 10.37 5.37
C SER A 659 -26.29 11.50 6.40
N ASN A 660 -26.01 11.24 7.66
CA ASN A 660 -25.91 12.26 8.71
C ASN A 660 -24.69 13.18 8.53
N ILE A 661 -23.57 12.69 8.05
CA ILE A 661 -22.42 13.54 7.69
C ILE A 661 -22.84 14.59 6.67
N ILE A 662 -23.68 14.26 5.71
CA ILE A 662 -24.07 15.16 4.63
C ILE A 662 -25.27 16.02 4.98
N THR A 663 -26.25 15.53 5.75
CA THR A 663 -27.57 16.15 5.91
C THR A 663 -27.88 16.71 7.31
N SER A 664 -27.11 16.34 8.35
CA SER A 664 -27.39 16.80 9.73
C SER A 664 -26.33 17.79 10.21
N ASP A 665 -26.67 18.64 11.19
CA ASP A 665 -25.74 19.58 11.83
C ASP A 665 -25.07 19.01 13.11
N VAL A 666 -25.19 17.71 13.33
CA VAL A 666 -24.59 17.04 14.48
C VAL A 666 -23.05 17.07 14.35
N PRO A 667 -22.28 17.44 15.39
CA PRO A 667 -20.83 17.46 15.35
C PRO A 667 -20.26 16.11 14.91
N ILE A 668 -19.17 16.13 14.15
CA ILE A 668 -18.51 14.91 13.61
C ILE A 668 -18.14 13.93 14.75
N ARG A 669 -17.70 14.47 15.88
CA ARG A 669 -17.37 13.69 17.06
C ARG A 669 -18.56 12.91 17.60
N ASP A 670 -19.72 13.55 17.67
CA ASP A 670 -20.94 12.94 18.21
C ASP A 670 -21.48 11.90 17.23
N LEU A 671 -21.37 12.14 15.91
CA LEU A 671 -21.69 11.14 14.89
C LEU A 671 -20.78 9.91 14.99
N ALA A 672 -19.49 10.11 15.18
CA ALA A 672 -18.54 9.01 15.37
C ALA A 672 -18.94 8.13 16.57
N LEU A 673 -19.31 8.75 17.71
CA LEU A 673 -19.77 8.04 18.90
C LEU A 673 -21.13 7.34 18.68
N LEU A 674 -22.08 8.03 18.06
CA LEU A 674 -23.45 7.52 17.83
C LEU A 674 -23.44 6.25 16.98
N PHE A 675 -22.62 6.24 15.92
CA PHE A 675 -22.57 5.12 14.97
C PHE A 675 -21.42 4.13 15.24
N GLY A 676 -20.62 4.33 16.28
CA GLY A 676 -19.55 3.41 16.70
C GLY A 676 -18.32 3.42 15.78
N PHE A 677 -18.06 4.53 15.09
CA PHE A 677 -16.88 4.70 14.24
C PHE A 677 -15.79 5.49 14.98
N SER A 678 -14.54 5.31 14.58
CA SER A 678 -13.49 6.21 15.05
C SER A 678 -13.59 7.58 14.35
N ILE A 679 -13.17 8.62 15.05
CA ILE A 679 -13.14 9.98 14.46
C ILE A 679 -12.29 10.00 13.17
N GLY A 680 -11.16 9.28 13.15
CA GLY A 680 -10.31 9.17 11.97
C GLY A 680 -10.97 8.48 10.79
N ASP A 681 -11.82 7.47 11.03
CA ASP A 681 -12.59 6.83 9.96
C ASP A 681 -13.66 7.78 9.38
N VAL A 682 -14.28 8.62 10.24
CA VAL A 682 -15.27 9.62 9.80
C VAL A 682 -14.60 10.70 8.94
N TYR A 683 -13.46 11.24 9.35
CA TYR A 683 -12.70 12.18 8.51
C TYR A 683 -12.25 11.57 7.19
N GLY A 684 -11.77 10.32 7.20
CA GLY A 684 -11.44 9.59 5.97
C GLY A 684 -12.64 9.43 5.03
N LEU A 685 -13.83 9.20 5.60
CA LEU A 685 -15.07 9.11 4.82
C LEU A 685 -15.46 10.47 4.23
N ILE A 686 -15.29 11.56 4.97
CA ILE A 686 -15.54 12.91 4.48
C ILE A 686 -14.61 13.24 3.29
N ASP A 687 -13.32 13.00 3.43
CA ASP A 687 -12.33 13.24 2.37
C ASP A 687 -12.65 12.43 1.11
N THR A 688 -12.98 11.15 1.27
CA THR A 688 -13.37 10.27 0.17
C THR A 688 -14.66 10.77 -0.50
N SER A 689 -15.65 11.18 0.29
CA SER A 689 -16.92 11.71 -0.22
C SER A 689 -16.73 13.01 -1.00
N ARG A 690 -15.90 13.93 -0.51
CA ARG A 690 -15.55 15.19 -1.21
C ARG A 690 -14.90 14.92 -2.57
N TRP A 691 -13.91 14.04 -2.59
CA TRP A 691 -13.24 13.64 -3.82
C TRP A 691 -14.19 13.01 -4.84
N LEU A 692 -15.04 12.09 -4.40
CA LEU A 692 -16.01 11.42 -5.28
C LEU A 692 -17.10 12.37 -5.77
N LEU A 693 -17.65 13.26 -4.94
CA LEU A 693 -18.63 14.27 -5.36
C LEU A 693 -18.05 15.23 -6.39
N HIS A 694 -16.80 15.68 -6.20
CA HIS A 694 -16.09 16.45 -7.20
C HIS A 694 -15.92 15.66 -8.51
N SER A 695 -15.54 14.41 -8.42
CA SER A 695 -15.36 13.55 -9.59
C SER A 695 -16.67 13.32 -10.34
N ILE A 696 -17.76 13.06 -9.62
CA ILE A 696 -19.13 12.95 -10.19
C ILE A 696 -19.52 14.25 -10.88
N SER A 697 -19.25 15.41 -10.28
CA SER A 697 -19.55 16.72 -10.89
C SER A 697 -18.85 16.89 -12.23
N VAL A 698 -17.55 16.60 -12.30
CA VAL A 698 -16.76 16.69 -13.55
C VAL A 698 -17.27 15.71 -14.62
N LEU A 699 -17.58 14.48 -14.24
CA LEU A 699 -18.10 13.49 -15.18
C LEU A 699 -19.52 13.83 -15.65
N ALA A 700 -20.36 14.36 -14.79
CA ALA A 700 -21.71 14.85 -15.13
C ALA A 700 -21.65 16.04 -16.09
N GLU A 701 -20.70 16.96 -15.90
CA GLU A 701 -20.46 18.09 -16.79
C GLU A 701 -20.06 17.61 -18.19
N LEU A 702 -19.11 16.68 -18.28
CA LEU A 702 -18.69 16.07 -19.55
C LEU A 702 -19.82 15.33 -20.26
N GLY A 703 -20.72 14.69 -19.50
CA GLY A 703 -21.91 14.01 -20.01
C GLY A 703 -23.10 14.95 -20.26
N SER A 704 -22.96 16.27 -20.05
CA SER A 704 -24.04 17.27 -20.17
C SER A 704 -25.26 16.96 -19.27
N MET A 705 -25.03 16.35 -18.11
CA MET A 705 -26.06 15.95 -17.14
C MET A 705 -26.28 17.05 -16.10
N THR A 706 -26.92 18.17 -16.49
CA THR A 706 -27.07 19.40 -15.69
C THR A 706 -27.66 19.13 -14.30
N LYS A 707 -28.67 18.28 -14.21
CA LYS A 707 -29.33 17.94 -12.94
C LYS A 707 -28.41 17.23 -11.94
N VAL A 708 -27.62 16.27 -12.41
CA VAL A 708 -26.64 15.56 -11.57
C VAL A 708 -25.53 16.49 -11.15
N LEU A 709 -25.09 17.37 -12.06
CA LEU A 709 -24.07 18.40 -11.76
C LEU A 709 -24.53 19.31 -10.61
N GLU A 710 -25.76 19.86 -10.70
CA GLU A 710 -26.31 20.70 -9.64
C GLU A 710 -26.45 19.98 -8.30
N LEU A 711 -26.92 18.72 -8.32
CA LEU A 711 -27.04 17.89 -7.12
C LEU A 711 -25.68 17.61 -6.47
N SER A 712 -24.69 17.23 -7.26
CA SER A 712 -23.35 16.87 -6.74
C SER A 712 -22.62 18.10 -6.19
N GLN A 713 -22.72 19.24 -6.85
CA GLN A 713 -22.18 20.51 -6.36
C GLN A 713 -22.89 20.97 -5.07
N GLY A 714 -24.21 20.83 -4.99
CA GLY A 714 -24.97 21.17 -3.79
C GLY A 714 -24.56 20.34 -2.57
N LEU A 715 -24.39 19.03 -2.74
CA LEU A 715 -23.91 18.14 -1.67
C LEU A 715 -22.44 18.43 -1.30
N ALA A 716 -21.59 18.73 -2.26
CA ALA A 716 -20.19 19.08 -1.99
C ALA A 716 -20.08 20.36 -1.15
N VAL A 717 -20.85 21.41 -1.48
CA VAL A 717 -20.89 22.65 -0.69
C VAL A 717 -21.39 22.40 0.74
N SER A 718 -22.41 21.55 0.90
CA SER A 718 -22.93 21.18 2.23
C SER A 718 -21.85 20.48 3.06
N LEU A 719 -21.09 19.60 2.44
CA LEU A 719 -20.00 18.87 3.08
C LEU A 719 -18.82 19.78 3.47
N GLU A 720 -18.47 20.76 2.61
CA GLU A 720 -17.41 21.74 2.88
C GLU A 720 -17.74 22.68 4.03
N ARG A 721 -18.95 23.19 4.08
CA ARG A 721 -19.41 24.05 5.20
C ARG A 721 -19.26 23.35 6.54
N ARG A 722 -19.55 22.06 6.58
CA ARG A 722 -19.40 21.27 7.82
C ARG A 722 -17.96 21.07 8.22
N PHE A 723 -17.09 20.86 7.23
CA PHE A 723 -15.65 20.66 7.50
C PHE A 723 -15.03 21.94 8.07
N THR A 724 -15.35 23.10 7.50
CA THR A 724 -14.80 24.39 7.94
C THR A 724 -15.29 24.78 9.34
N ASN A 725 -16.56 24.59 9.62
CA ASN A 725 -17.12 24.91 10.95
C ASN A 725 -16.58 24.01 12.08
N ASN A 726 -16.24 22.74 11.78
CA ASN A 726 -15.67 21.83 12.79
C ASN A 726 -14.15 22.02 12.99
N VAL A 727 -13.43 22.57 12.02
CA VAL A 727 -12.00 22.91 12.17
C VAL A 727 -11.84 24.17 13.04
N GLU A 728 -12.76 25.13 12.96
CA GLU A 728 -12.76 26.31 13.82
C GLU A 728 -13.16 26.02 15.28
N GLU A 729 -13.85 24.91 15.55
CA GLU A 729 -14.14 24.45 16.92
C GLU A 729 -13.01 23.56 17.52
N GLU A 730 -12.05 23.10 16.71
CA GLU A 730 -10.91 22.27 17.14
C GLU A 730 -9.57 23.06 17.27
N ASP A 731 -9.49 24.34 16.79
CA ASP A 731 -8.38 25.26 17.04
C ASP A 731 -8.61 26.10 18.32
#